data_038a2e688b6fdfa2eb2aa64a66ba6473
#
_entry.id   038a2e688b6fdfa2eb2aa64a66ba6473
#
_cell.length_a   1.000
_cell.length_b   1.000
_cell.length_c   1.000
_cell.angle_alpha   90.00
_cell.angle_beta   90.00
_cell.angle_gamma   90.00
#
_symmetry.space_group_name_H-M   'P 1'
#
loop_
_entity.id
_entity.type
_entity.pdbx_description
1 polymer ?
#
loop_
_entity_poly.entity_id
_entity_poly.type
_entity_poly.pdbx_seq_one_letter_code
_entity_poly.pdbx_strand_id
1 'polypeptide(L)'
;MAKLNMDPYFKKIDKFSQKLTSQVIHLRWVVIFVTLIIVLGFTRGMSSLEFSSNYRVFFSDNNPELAAFEDLQATYTKNDNILFVMEPKNKKKEGVFNNITLSAVEKLTAEAWKIPYTIRVDSLSNFQYTHSIGDDLIVEDLVIDAESLSSLELSKKREASLEEPLLRNNLVTTNSAVTAINVVLQYPDLNLLEVPEAVRAARDLRQLMEVDFPDIKIHLTGVSMLNNAFSEVGLLDAGTLTPIMFIVILLISWLILRFFAGTVVIFLVVTLSTVVGMGAAGFFGIKLTPISMSASTVILTLAVADSIHILVSFKTLMREGSTKLESIIEAARINFLPVTITSVTTIVGFLALNFSDSPPFWHLGNITAIGIFTAWLLSITLLPAILSLLPVRITPSKKLEWTQKVMTHIANFVIYNSRKILVISCIAVAILASFIPTISFNDQWVEYFDERVEFRRDSDQALKSFGLYPIEFSVPAKNTGGVSEPEYLRYLEEFTTFLSAQPEVLHVYSITDIMKRLNKNMHSDNNSFYRLPDNRQLSAQYLLLYELSLPYGLDLNDRINVDKSATRVTAMLQKASTSETKSFLDATRQWMLQNWPEYMMSQPTSAQVMFTYITDRNVQNMISGTIGAILVIAVIMIGALRSIRLGLMSMIPNGLPLLMTFGAWALLYGEVGFSVATVASISLGIIVDDTVHFLSKYVRAKNEKGLSVEDSIRYAFSNVGKAIVVNTIILTSGFIVLTTSAFKMNVDLGLMTIFSVLFALLLDFLLLPALLLFMDKQGKKKTESSG
;
A
#
# COMPACT_ATOMS: atom_id res chain seq x y z
N MET A 1 -42.15 30.09 -31.18
CA MET A 1 -41.19 29.00 -30.92
C MET A 1 -39.89 29.33 -31.66
N ALA A 2 -38.93 29.98 -30.98
CA ALA A 2 -37.61 30.24 -31.56
C ALA A 2 -36.88 28.91 -31.78
N LYS A 3 -36.48 28.60 -32.98
CA LYS A 3 -35.55 27.51 -33.31
C LYS A 3 -34.22 27.88 -32.65
N LEU A 4 -33.99 27.41 -31.41
CA LEU A 4 -32.72 27.50 -30.75
C LEU A 4 -31.70 26.65 -31.54
N ASN A 5 -30.66 27.29 -32.04
CA ASN A 5 -29.58 26.62 -32.78
C ASN A 5 -28.73 25.86 -31.77
N MET A 6 -28.98 24.53 -31.60
CA MET A 6 -28.07 23.63 -30.94
C MET A 6 -26.68 23.73 -31.55
N ASP A 7 -25.61 23.79 -30.71
CA ASP A 7 -24.24 23.74 -31.20
C ASP A 7 -24.08 22.49 -32.10
N PRO A 8 -23.56 22.63 -33.33
CA PRO A 8 -23.42 21.54 -34.29
C PRO A 8 -22.66 20.35 -33.72
N TYR A 9 -21.77 20.56 -32.74
CA TYR A 9 -20.98 19.54 -32.06
C TYR A 9 -21.88 18.60 -31.23
N PHE A 10 -22.70 19.13 -30.33
CA PHE A 10 -23.61 18.31 -29.52
C PHE A 10 -24.63 17.56 -30.40
N LYS A 11 -25.10 18.20 -31.48
CA LYS A 11 -25.99 17.55 -32.45
C LYS A 11 -25.33 16.33 -33.12
N LYS A 12 -24.04 16.42 -33.46
CA LYS A 12 -23.31 15.31 -34.07
C LYS A 12 -23.17 14.16 -33.10
N ILE A 13 -22.79 14.42 -31.86
CA ILE A 13 -22.64 13.40 -30.82
C ILE A 13 -23.98 12.74 -30.50
N ASP A 14 -25.02 13.53 -30.32
CA ASP A 14 -26.36 13.01 -30.06
C ASP A 14 -26.85 12.07 -31.20
N LYS A 15 -26.66 12.47 -32.45
CA LYS A 15 -26.99 11.63 -33.62
C LYS A 15 -26.16 10.36 -33.68
N PHE A 16 -24.86 10.48 -33.36
CA PHE A 16 -23.97 9.31 -33.30
C PHE A 16 -24.41 8.33 -32.19
N SER A 17 -24.65 8.82 -30.97
CA SER A 17 -25.13 7.99 -29.84
C SER A 17 -26.46 7.30 -30.18
N GLN A 18 -27.44 8.04 -30.74
CA GLN A 18 -28.73 7.47 -31.13
C GLN A 18 -28.56 6.36 -32.20
N LYS A 19 -27.71 6.62 -33.22
CA LYS A 19 -27.42 5.64 -34.27
C LYS A 19 -26.73 4.39 -33.69
N LEU A 20 -25.72 4.59 -32.87
CA LEU A 20 -24.98 3.51 -32.21
C LEU A 20 -25.93 2.65 -31.37
N THR A 21 -26.70 3.27 -30.47
CA THR A 21 -27.63 2.55 -29.59
C THR A 21 -28.70 1.81 -30.38
N SER A 22 -29.25 2.42 -31.46
CA SER A 22 -30.20 1.75 -32.32
C SER A 22 -29.58 0.53 -33.02
N GLN A 23 -28.36 0.65 -33.53
CA GLN A 23 -27.63 -0.48 -34.13
C GLN A 23 -27.34 -1.58 -33.09
N VAL A 24 -26.91 -1.23 -31.90
CA VAL A 24 -26.68 -2.15 -30.76
C VAL A 24 -27.94 -2.93 -30.41
N ILE A 25 -29.10 -2.26 -30.36
CA ILE A 25 -30.39 -2.92 -30.12
C ILE A 25 -30.77 -3.86 -31.27
N HIS A 26 -30.54 -3.44 -32.50
CA HIS A 26 -30.82 -4.27 -33.67
C HIS A 26 -29.93 -5.52 -33.72
N LEU A 27 -28.62 -5.35 -33.42
CA LEU A 27 -27.60 -6.41 -33.41
C LEU A 27 -27.37 -7.03 -32.05
N ARG A 28 -28.32 -6.90 -31.11
CA ARG A 28 -28.16 -7.25 -29.68
C ARG A 28 -27.58 -8.65 -29.43
N TRP A 29 -27.98 -9.65 -30.20
CA TRP A 29 -27.46 -11.01 -30.09
C TRP A 29 -25.99 -11.10 -30.50
N VAL A 30 -25.61 -10.37 -31.56
CA VAL A 30 -24.20 -10.29 -31.99
C VAL A 30 -23.36 -9.61 -30.94
N VAL A 31 -23.85 -8.49 -30.37
CA VAL A 31 -23.16 -7.77 -29.27
C VAL A 31 -22.95 -8.68 -28.06
N ILE A 32 -23.98 -9.38 -27.60
CA ILE A 32 -23.89 -10.32 -26.50
C ILE A 32 -22.89 -11.44 -26.80
N PHE A 33 -22.96 -12.03 -27.99
CA PHE A 33 -22.10 -13.14 -28.41
C PHE A 33 -20.62 -12.71 -28.48
N VAL A 34 -20.34 -11.56 -29.10
CA VAL A 34 -18.97 -11.01 -29.18
C VAL A 34 -18.45 -10.66 -27.81
N THR A 35 -19.25 -10.05 -26.93
CA THR A 35 -18.86 -9.77 -25.55
C THR A 35 -18.51 -11.04 -24.81
N LEU A 36 -19.32 -12.09 -24.94
CA LEU A 36 -19.03 -13.38 -24.31
C LEU A 36 -17.72 -14.01 -24.79
N ILE A 37 -17.44 -13.97 -26.10
CA ILE A 37 -16.17 -14.48 -26.64
C ILE A 37 -14.97 -13.71 -26.08
N ILE A 38 -15.04 -12.39 -26.05
CA ILE A 38 -13.97 -11.54 -25.50
C ILE A 38 -13.75 -11.89 -24.03
N VAL A 39 -14.80 -11.92 -23.24
CA VAL A 39 -14.70 -12.23 -21.80
C VAL A 39 -14.17 -13.64 -21.55
N LEU A 40 -14.65 -14.64 -22.30
CA LEU A 40 -14.11 -16.00 -22.23
C LEU A 40 -12.61 -16.06 -22.59
N GLY A 41 -12.16 -15.22 -23.53
CA GLY A 41 -10.74 -15.05 -23.79
C GLY A 41 -9.97 -14.57 -22.55
N PHE A 42 -10.48 -13.54 -21.87
CA PHE A 42 -9.84 -12.98 -20.68
C PHE A 42 -9.93 -13.88 -19.44
N THR A 43 -10.92 -14.78 -19.32
CA THR A 43 -10.93 -15.78 -18.22
C THR A 43 -9.71 -16.70 -18.28
N ARG A 44 -9.14 -16.97 -19.45
CA ARG A 44 -7.89 -17.71 -19.56
C ARG A 44 -6.71 -16.94 -18.97
N GLY A 45 -6.69 -15.60 -19.08
CA GLY A 45 -5.69 -14.78 -18.39
C GLY A 45 -5.82 -14.87 -16.87
N MET A 46 -7.04 -14.97 -16.32
CA MET A 46 -7.21 -15.14 -14.88
C MET A 46 -6.58 -16.43 -14.33
N SER A 47 -6.52 -17.51 -15.12
CA SER A 47 -5.86 -18.75 -14.67
C SER A 47 -4.34 -18.65 -14.62
N SER A 48 -3.76 -17.60 -15.19
CA SER A 48 -2.32 -17.30 -15.16
C SER A 48 -1.96 -16.24 -14.12
N LEU A 49 -2.91 -15.84 -13.27
CA LEU A 49 -2.63 -14.90 -12.18
C LEU A 49 -1.79 -15.57 -11.11
N GLU A 50 -0.67 -14.94 -10.79
CA GLU A 50 0.23 -15.33 -9.71
C GLU A 50 0.19 -14.27 -8.61
N PHE A 51 0.34 -14.73 -7.37
CA PHE A 51 0.41 -13.83 -6.21
C PHE A 51 1.86 -13.79 -5.69
N SER A 52 2.45 -12.61 -5.61
CA SER A 52 3.81 -12.47 -5.09
C SER A 52 3.80 -12.43 -3.56
N SER A 53 4.61 -13.31 -2.96
CA SER A 53 4.88 -13.34 -1.53
C SER A 53 6.21 -12.65 -1.16
N ASN A 54 6.78 -11.81 -2.04
CA ASN A 54 8.06 -11.19 -1.80
C ASN A 54 7.91 -9.66 -1.70
N TYR A 55 8.32 -9.07 -0.57
CA TYR A 55 8.24 -7.62 -0.36
C TYR A 55 9.08 -6.81 -1.37
N ARG A 56 10.09 -7.42 -2.02
CA ARG A 56 10.90 -6.75 -3.06
C ARG A 56 10.08 -6.25 -4.24
N VAL A 57 8.89 -6.83 -4.48
CA VAL A 57 7.97 -6.36 -5.54
C VAL A 57 7.48 -4.92 -5.36
N PHE A 58 7.66 -4.34 -4.17
CA PHE A 58 7.35 -2.93 -3.93
C PHE A 58 8.37 -1.97 -4.56
N PHE A 59 9.51 -2.48 -4.97
CA PHE A 59 10.63 -1.71 -5.54
C PHE A 59 10.78 -2.05 -7.01
N SER A 60 11.04 -1.02 -7.81
CA SER A 60 11.35 -1.20 -9.23
C SER A 60 12.77 -1.74 -9.41
N ASP A 61 13.02 -2.45 -10.51
CA ASP A 61 14.35 -3.01 -10.83
C ASP A 61 15.48 -1.94 -10.90
N ASN A 62 15.11 -0.70 -11.14
CA ASN A 62 16.04 0.42 -11.21
C ASN A 62 16.19 1.15 -9.85
N ASN A 63 15.64 0.60 -8.77
CA ASN A 63 15.70 1.23 -7.46
C ASN A 63 17.12 1.12 -6.88
N PRO A 64 17.80 2.23 -6.54
CA PRO A 64 19.19 2.19 -6.09
C PRO A 64 19.37 1.53 -4.73
N GLU A 65 18.41 1.65 -3.83
CA GLU A 65 18.46 1.02 -2.51
C GLU A 65 18.25 -0.50 -2.61
N LEU A 66 17.40 -0.95 -3.55
CA LEU A 66 17.25 -2.38 -3.85
C LEU A 66 18.55 -2.95 -4.40
N ALA A 67 19.20 -2.27 -5.37
CA ALA A 67 20.48 -2.70 -5.92
C ALA A 67 21.56 -2.80 -4.84
N ALA A 68 21.68 -1.80 -3.97
CA ALA A 68 22.63 -1.83 -2.85
C ALA A 68 22.32 -2.98 -1.85
N PHE A 69 21.04 -3.28 -1.64
CA PHE A 69 20.63 -4.39 -0.79
C PHE A 69 20.94 -5.76 -1.42
N GLU A 70 20.73 -5.91 -2.71
CA GLU A 70 21.09 -7.12 -3.45
C GLU A 70 22.60 -7.35 -3.50
N ASP A 71 23.39 -6.29 -3.68
CA ASP A 71 24.84 -6.34 -3.60
C ASP A 71 25.33 -6.78 -2.20
N LEU A 72 24.71 -6.28 -1.14
CA LEU A 72 24.99 -6.74 0.22
C LEU A 72 24.71 -8.25 0.36
N GLN A 73 23.57 -8.72 -0.14
CA GLN A 73 23.17 -10.12 -0.05
C GLN A 73 24.01 -11.03 -0.95
N ALA A 74 24.55 -10.52 -2.03
CA ALA A 74 25.49 -11.25 -2.88
C ALA A 74 26.90 -11.35 -2.26
N THR A 75 27.27 -10.35 -1.44
CA THR A 75 28.58 -10.31 -0.75
C THR A 75 28.57 -11.18 0.51
N TYR A 76 27.46 -11.22 1.22
CA TYR A 76 27.27 -11.95 2.48
C TYR A 76 26.12 -12.98 2.35
N THR A 77 25.87 -13.73 3.40
CA THR A 77 24.74 -14.66 3.43
C THR A 77 23.41 -13.90 3.32
N LYS A 78 22.44 -14.44 2.56
CA LYS A 78 21.08 -13.91 2.45
C LYS A 78 20.43 -13.77 3.84
N ASN A 79 19.53 -12.82 3.96
CA ASN A 79 18.90 -12.40 5.23
C ASN A 79 17.44 -12.82 5.36
N ASP A 80 16.94 -13.67 4.47
CA ASP A 80 15.58 -14.18 4.66
C ASP A 80 15.58 -15.04 5.91
N ASN A 81 14.75 -14.71 6.89
CA ASN A 81 14.77 -15.39 8.18
C ASN A 81 13.37 -15.62 8.75
N ILE A 82 13.32 -16.58 9.69
CA ILE A 82 12.23 -16.74 10.66
C ILE A 82 12.84 -16.59 12.04
N LEU A 83 12.29 -15.72 12.85
CA LEU A 83 12.69 -15.47 14.21
C LEU A 83 11.64 -16.06 15.15
N PHE A 84 12.04 -17.04 15.94
CA PHE A 84 11.27 -17.58 17.05
C PHE A 84 11.60 -16.79 18.31
N VAL A 85 10.63 -16.11 18.87
CA VAL A 85 10.78 -15.34 20.11
C VAL A 85 10.10 -16.11 21.23
N MET A 86 10.86 -16.53 22.22
CA MET A 86 10.41 -17.38 23.33
C MET A 86 10.29 -16.57 24.62
N GLU A 87 9.11 -16.53 25.16
CA GLU A 87 8.80 -15.84 26.42
C GLU A 87 8.25 -16.85 27.43
N PRO A 88 8.94 -17.13 28.56
CA PRO A 88 8.40 -17.90 29.67
C PRO A 88 7.19 -17.20 30.27
N LYS A 89 6.05 -17.92 30.42
CA LYS A 89 4.84 -17.35 31.04
C LYS A 89 5.05 -16.96 32.48
N ASN A 90 5.95 -17.64 33.17
CA ASN A 90 6.27 -17.43 34.57
C ASN A 90 7.49 -16.50 34.69
N LYS A 91 7.26 -15.22 34.95
CA LYS A 91 8.32 -14.18 35.03
C LYS A 91 9.09 -14.28 36.37
N LYS A 92 9.89 -15.37 36.54
CA LYS A 92 10.81 -15.50 37.68
C LYS A 92 12.07 -14.64 37.48
N LYS A 93 12.81 -14.37 38.54
CA LYS A 93 14.09 -13.60 38.51
C LYS A 93 15.13 -14.20 37.56
N GLU A 94 15.10 -15.51 37.34
CA GLU A 94 16.03 -16.23 36.48
C GLU A 94 15.72 -16.05 34.98
N GLY A 95 14.52 -15.59 34.64
CA GLY A 95 14.09 -15.36 33.25
C GLY A 95 14.20 -16.65 32.42
N VAL A 96 14.89 -16.56 31.27
CA VAL A 96 15.10 -17.71 30.37
C VAL A 96 16.17 -18.69 30.86
N PHE A 97 17.03 -18.31 31.84
CA PHE A 97 18.12 -19.15 32.36
C PHE A 97 17.63 -20.12 33.45
N ASN A 98 16.73 -21.01 33.05
CA ASN A 98 16.25 -22.15 33.82
C ASN A 98 16.27 -23.41 32.96
N ASN A 99 16.36 -24.59 33.58
CA ASN A 99 16.50 -25.85 32.82
C ASN A 99 15.38 -26.04 31.77
N ILE A 100 14.12 -25.78 32.12
CA ILE A 100 12.99 -26.00 31.22
C ILE A 100 13.09 -25.12 29.98
N THR A 101 13.37 -23.83 30.16
CA THR A 101 13.46 -22.90 29.02
C THR A 101 14.68 -23.17 28.15
N LEU A 102 15.83 -23.42 28.76
CA LEU A 102 17.05 -23.74 28.00
C LEU A 102 16.93 -25.07 27.26
N SER A 103 16.30 -26.11 27.85
CA SER A 103 15.99 -27.36 27.15
C SER A 103 15.03 -27.16 25.96
N ALA A 104 14.07 -26.24 26.12
CA ALA A 104 13.22 -25.86 25.01
C ALA A 104 14.02 -25.15 23.91
N VAL A 105 14.99 -24.28 24.27
CA VAL A 105 15.89 -23.61 23.30
C VAL A 105 16.72 -24.63 22.55
N GLU A 106 17.36 -25.62 23.27
CA GLU A 106 18.13 -26.67 22.65
C GLU A 106 17.29 -27.47 21.65
N LYS A 107 16.12 -27.95 22.10
CA LYS A 107 15.22 -28.73 21.27
C LYS A 107 14.74 -27.95 20.03
N LEU A 108 14.30 -26.71 20.23
CA LEU A 108 13.86 -25.88 19.12
C LEU A 108 15.02 -25.59 18.15
N THR A 109 16.23 -25.34 18.65
CA THR A 109 17.42 -25.13 17.81
C THR A 109 17.71 -26.34 16.94
N ALA A 110 17.66 -27.54 17.51
CA ALA A 110 17.90 -28.81 16.78
C ALA A 110 16.82 -29.09 15.73
N GLU A 111 15.54 -28.85 16.08
CA GLU A 111 14.42 -29.06 15.14
C GLU A 111 14.35 -27.98 14.06
N ALA A 112 14.77 -26.75 14.34
CA ALA A 112 14.74 -25.63 13.39
C ALA A 112 15.64 -25.86 12.16
N TRP A 113 16.69 -26.66 12.28
CA TRP A 113 17.51 -27.09 11.14
C TRP A 113 16.74 -27.92 10.10
N LYS A 114 15.60 -28.50 10.48
CA LYS A 114 14.76 -29.33 9.61
C LYS A 114 13.73 -28.48 8.83
N ILE A 115 13.59 -27.19 9.13
CA ILE A 115 12.75 -26.28 8.36
C ILE A 115 13.32 -26.19 6.93
N PRO A 116 12.49 -26.36 5.88
CA PRO A 116 12.97 -26.28 4.51
C PRO A 116 13.75 -24.99 4.23
N TYR A 117 14.82 -25.12 3.45
CA TYR A 117 15.70 -24.02 3.02
C TYR A 117 16.57 -23.42 4.13
N THR A 118 16.61 -24.02 5.33
CA THR A 118 17.48 -23.56 6.42
C THR A 118 18.95 -23.76 6.07
N ILE A 119 19.74 -22.69 6.22
CA ILE A 119 21.19 -22.70 6.03
C ILE A 119 21.96 -22.40 7.32
N ARG A 120 21.28 -21.78 8.31
CA ARG A 120 21.86 -21.40 9.58
C ARG A 120 20.78 -21.27 10.65
N VAL A 121 21.12 -21.64 11.87
CA VAL A 121 20.29 -21.40 13.06
C VAL A 121 21.17 -20.79 14.13
N ASP A 122 20.81 -19.60 14.63
CA ASP A 122 21.50 -18.92 15.72
C ASP A 122 20.59 -18.89 16.96
N SER A 123 21.11 -19.35 18.09
CA SER A 123 20.39 -19.40 19.36
C SER A 123 21.33 -19.27 20.54
N LEU A 124 20.79 -19.16 21.75
CA LEU A 124 21.60 -19.21 22.97
C LEU A 124 22.29 -20.56 23.11
N SER A 125 21.68 -21.69 22.71
CA SER A 125 22.25 -22.99 22.93
C SER A 125 23.47 -23.23 22.08
N ASN A 126 23.44 -22.90 20.80
CA ASN A 126 24.53 -23.18 19.86
C ASN A 126 25.45 -21.96 19.63
N PHE A 127 25.33 -20.90 20.44
CA PHE A 127 26.28 -19.79 20.38
C PHE A 127 27.68 -20.31 20.71
N GLN A 128 28.63 -20.02 19.82
CA GLN A 128 30.00 -20.48 19.95
C GLN A 128 30.72 -19.60 21.00
N TYR A 129 30.61 -20.04 22.25
CA TYR A 129 31.25 -19.37 23.39
C TYR A 129 32.73 -19.68 23.39
N THR A 130 33.56 -18.66 23.55
CA THR A 130 35.03 -18.80 23.56
C THR A 130 35.57 -18.44 24.93
N HIS A 131 36.50 -19.28 25.42
CA HIS A 131 37.23 -19.02 26.66
C HIS A 131 38.60 -19.72 26.57
N SER A 132 39.49 -19.43 27.52
CA SER A 132 40.80 -20.07 27.53
C SER A 132 40.92 -21.14 28.63
N ILE A 133 41.63 -22.24 28.30
CA ILE A 133 42.10 -23.23 29.29
C ILE A 133 43.60 -23.36 29.11
N GLY A 134 44.36 -22.75 30.01
CA GLY A 134 45.81 -22.60 29.83
C GLY A 134 46.14 -21.73 28.63
N ASP A 135 46.88 -22.30 27.67
CA ASP A 135 47.24 -21.60 26.42
C ASP A 135 46.30 -21.92 25.25
N ASP A 136 45.30 -22.78 25.45
CA ASP A 136 44.38 -23.21 24.39
C ASP A 136 43.11 -22.36 24.36
N LEU A 137 42.68 -22.00 23.14
CA LEU A 137 41.38 -21.42 22.89
C LEU A 137 40.33 -22.52 22.79
N ILE A 138 39.36 -22.52 23.68
CA ILE A 138 38.21 -23.43 23.63
C ILE A 138 37.04 -22.72 22.97
N VAL A 139 36.42 -23.36 22.01
CA VAL A 139 35.21 -22.90 21.32
C VAL A 139 34.16 -24.00 21.47
N GLU A 140 33.08 -23.70 22.17
CA GLU A 140 32.02 -24.67 22.48
C GLU A 140 30.66 -24.03 22.50
N ASP A 141 29.62 -24.85 22.36
CA ASP A 141 28.25 -24.40 22.51
C ASP A 141 28.02 -23.81 23.90
N LEU A 142 27.35 -22.64 23.96
CA LEU A 142 27.17 -21.96 25.25
C LEU A 142 26.31 -22.80 26.22
N VAL A 143 25.31 -23.52 25.74
CA VAL A 143 24.48 -24.41 26.56
C VAL A 143 24.48 -25.82 25.96
N ILE A 144 24.89 -26.76 26.76
CA ILE A 144 24.92 -28.19 26.45
C ILE A 144 24.22 -28.93 27.60
N ASP A 145 23.27 -29.79 27.26
CA ASP A 145 22.51 -30.63 28.21
C ASP A 145 21.83 -29.79 29.31
N ALA A 146 20.96 -28.86 28.86
CA ALA A 146 20.31 -27.89 29.73
C ALA A 146 19.53 -28.51 30.90
N GLU A 147 19.05 -29.75 30.76
CA GLU A 147 18.33 -30.47 31.81
C GLU A 147 19.21 -30.77 33.03
N SER A 148 20.50 -30.99 32.82
CA SER A 148 21.45 -31.38 33.86
C SER A 148 22.13 -30.21 34.55
N LEU A 149 21.98 -28.98 34.06
CA LEU A 149 22.69 -27.80 34.59
C LEU A 149 22.27 -27.46 36.02
N SER A 150 23.25 -27.28 36.87
CA SER A 150 23.06 -26.78 38.24
C SER A 150 22.72 -25.28 38.26
N SER A 151 22.13 -24.80 39.36
CA SER A 151 21.80 -23.38 39.53
C SER A 151 23.01 -22.47 39.39
N LEU A 152 24.22 -22.94 39.77
CA LEU A 152 25.46 -22.17 39.61
C LEU A 152 25.86 -22.06 38.13
N GLU A 153 25.77 -23.14 37.40
CA GLU A 153 26.04 -23.15 35.94
C GLU A 153 25.08 -22.29 35.19
N LEU A 154 23.80 -22.37 35.50
CA LEU A 154 22.76 -21.48 34.94
C LEU A 154 23.09 -20.00 35.18
N SER A 155 23.56 -19.67 36.41
CA SER A 155 23.96 -18.28 36.71
C SER A 155 25.19 -17.85 35.91
N LYS A 156 26.17 -18.72 35.74
CA LYS A 156 27.37 -18.43 34.90
C LYS A 156 27.02 -18.24 33.44
N LYS A 157 26.15 -19.12 32.89
CA LYS A 157 25.69 -18.99 31.49
C LYS A 157 24.88 -17.70 31.26
N ARG A 158 24.11 -17.31 32.27
CA ARG A 158 23.42 -15.99 32.26
C ARG A 158 24.40 -14.83 32.22
N GLU A 159 25.39 -14.83 33.11
CA GLU A 159 26.40 -13.78 33.17
C GLU A 159 27.17 -13.68 31.84
N ALA A 160 27.69 -14.82 31.35
CA ALA A 160 28.34 -14.89 30.04
C ALA A 160 27.49 -14.36 28.89
N SER A 161 26.20 -14.70 28.87
CA SER A 161 25.27 -14.23 27.82
C SER A 161 25.01 -12.74 27.88
N LEU A 162 24.95 -12.15 29.07
CA LEU A 162 24.67 -10.71 29.25
C LEU A 162 25.91 -9.83 29.06
N GLU A 163 27.08 -10.38 29.29
CA GLU A 163 28.37 -9.73 29.01
C GLU A 163 28.76 -9.79 27.53
N GLU A 164 28.24 -10.78 26.78
CA GLU A 164 28.54 -10.97 25.38
C GLU A 164 27.72 -10.00 24.51
N PRO A 165 28.34 -9.02 23.83
CA PRO A 165 27.65 -8.06 22.98
C PRO A 165 26.89 -8.72 21.82
N LEU A 166 27.36 -9.87 21.32
CA LEU A 166 26.75 -10.59 20.22
C LEU A 166 25.44 -11.31 20.61
N LEU A 167 25.19 -11.51 21.90
CA LEU A 167 23.99 -12.13 22.45
C LEU A 167 23.02 -11.09 23.03
N ARG A 168 23.57 -10.13 23.77
CA ARG A 168 22.78 -9.14 24.49
C ARG A 168 21.99 -8.24 23.53
N ASN A 169 20.65 -8.16 23.73
CA ASN A 169 19.69 -7.45 22.87
C ASN A 169 19.60 -7.98 21.42
N ASN A 170 20.24 -9.11 21.12
CA ASN A 170 20.14 -9.79 19.85
C ASN A 170 19.43 -11.13 20.00
N LEU A 171 19.91 -12.04 20.85
CA LEU A 171 19.30 -13.32 21.13
C LEU A 171 18.76 -13.45 22.55
N VAL A 172 19.14 -12.56 23.45
CA VAL A 172 18.62 -12.49 24.82
C VAL A 172 18.46 -11.04 25.26
N THR A 173 17.35 -10.73 25.90
CA THR A 173 17.09 -9.38 26.46
C THR A 173 17.97 -9.11 27.68
N THR A 174 18.33 -7.84 27.93
CA THR A 174 19.16 -7.44 29.09
C THR A 174 18.59 -7.87 30.42
N ASN A 175 17.28 -7.97 30.56
CA ASN A 175 16.62 -8.48 31.76
C ASN A 175 16.46 -10.01 31.78
N SER A 176 16.99 -10.71 30.80
CA SER A 176 16.86 -12.16 30.60
C SER A 176 15.43 -12.69 30.52
N ALA A 177 14.45 -11.84 30.21
CA ALA A 177 13.04 -12.24 30.22
C ALA A 177 12.63 -12.98 28.94
N VAL A 178 13.31 -12.72 27.81
CA VAL A 178 12.97 -13.23 26.47
C VAL A 178 14.25 -13.68 25.78
N THR A 179 14.15 -14.77 25.04
CA THR A 179 15.21 -15.24 24.13
C THR A 179 14.68 -15.44 22.72
N ALA A 180 15.58 -15.41 21.75
CA ALA A 180 15.22 -15.62 20.35
C ALA A 180 16.08 -16.71 19.71
N ILE A 181 15.51 -17.35 18.70
CA ILE A 181 16.22 -18.28 17.81
C ILE A 181 15.99 -17.76 16.39
N ASN A 182 17.08 -17.44 15.71
CA ASN A 182 17.06 -16.90 14.35
C ASN A 182 17.40 -18.01 13.36
N VAL A 183 16.44 -18.34 12.49
CA VAL A 183 16.58 -19.33 11.43
C VAL A 183 16.76 -18.60 10.11
N VAL A 184 17.95 -18.66 9.55
CA VAL A 184 18.30 -18.04 8.27
C VAL A 184 17.98 -19.00 7.14
N LEU A 185 17.26 -18.52 6.14
CA LEU A 185 16.77 -19.29 5.02
C LEU A 185 17.38 -18.80 3.71
N GLN A 186 17.60 -19.73 2.80
CA GLN A 186 18.03 -19.43 1.43
C GLN A 186 17.08 -20.09 0.45
N TYR A 187 16.19 -19.30 -0.11
CA TYR A 187 15.23 -19.78 -1.10
C TYR A 187 15.90 -19.94 -2.47
N PRO A 188 15.62 -21.04 -3.19
CA PRO A 188 16.06 -21.23 -4.57
C PRO A 188 15.43 -20.25 -5.57
N ASP A 189 14.31 -19.60 -5.20
CA ASP A 189 13.51 -18.71 -6.05
C ASP A 189 12.93 -19.41 -7.31
N LEU A 190 12.65 -20.71 -7.22
CA LEU A 190 12.11 -21.54 -8.31
C LEU A 190 10.59 -21.51 -8.38
N ASN A 191 9.91 -21.32 -7.24
CA ASN A 191 8.45 -21.27 -7.20
C ASN A 191 7.93 -20.43 -6.03
N LEU A 192 6.67 -19.99 -6.12
CA LEU A 192 6.03 -19.13 -5.13
C LEU A 192 5.62 -19.86 -3.84
N LEU A 193 5.77 -21.17 -3.75
CA LEU A 193 5.38 -21.98 -2.58
C LEU A 193 6.50 -22.15 -1.55
N GLU A 194 7.73 -21.78 -1.88
CA GLU A 194 8.90 -21.95 -1.00
C GLU A 194 8.73 -21.23 0.34
N VAL A 195 8.32 -19.95 0.31
CA VAL A 195 8.07 -19.18 1.53
C VAL A 195 6.88 -19.73 2.33
N PRO A 196 5.70 -20.02 1.76
CA PRO A 196 4.60 -20.65 2.48
C PRO A 196 4.96 -22.03 3.07
N GLU A 197 5.83 -22.81 2.42
CA GLU A 197 6.30 -24.12 2.90
C GLU A 197 7.14 -23.95 4.17
N ALA A 198 8.15 -23.08 4.14
CA ALA A 198 8.99 -22.77 5.29
C ALA A 198 8.18 -22.22 6.47
N VAL A 199 7.26 -21.30 6.21
CA VAL A 199 6.40 -20.70 7.24
C VAL A 199 5.47 -21.74 7.86
N ARG A 200 4.92 -22.67 7.05
CA ARG A 200 4.09 -23.77 7.57
C ARG A 200 4.90 -24.66 8.49
N ALA A 201 6.10 -25.07 8.06
CA ALA A 201 6.99 -25.89 8.89
C ALA A 201 7.36 -25.20 10.22
N ALA A 202 7.60 -23.88 10.18
CA ALA A 202 7.87 -23.09 11.39
C ALA A 202 6.65 -23.04 12.34
N ARG A 203 5.43 -22.88 11.80
CA ARG A 203 4.19 -22.91 12.58
C ARG A 203 3.93 -24.29 13.20
N ASP A 204 4.15 -25.35 12.45
CA ASP A 204 4.01 -26.72 12.94
C ASP A 204 5.02 -26.98 14.07
N LEU A 205 6.26 -26.54 13.91
CA LEU A 205 7.29 -26.63 14.94
C LEU A 205 6.92 -25.82 16.19
N ARG A 206 6.43 -24.60 16.04
CA ARG A 206 5.91 -23.81 17.18
C ARG A 206 4.82 -24.57 17.93
N GLN A 207 3.85 -25.13 17.22
CA GLN A 207 2.76 -25.87 17.83
C GLN A 207 3.27 -27.09 18.60
N LEU A 208 4.22 -27.83 18.04
CA LEU A 208 4.88 -28.97 18.71
C LEU A 208 5.56 -28.50 20.00
N MET A 209 6.34 -27.42 19.92
CA MET A 209 7.08 -26.89 21.06
C MET A 209 6.16 -26.36 22.17
N GLU A 210 5.05 -25.72 21.84
CA GLU A 210 4.06 -25.23 22.83
C GLU A 210 3.29 -26.38 23.51
N VAL A 211 3.17 -27.54 22.86
CA VAL A 211 2.62 -28.76 23.47
C VAL A 211 3.63 -29.38 24.44
N ASP A 212 4.90 -29.46 24.05
CA ASP A 212 5.95 -30.05 24.86
C ASP A 212 6.37 -29.16 26.05
N PHE A 213 6.31 -27.84 25.84
CA PHE A 213 6.68 -26.81 26.82
C PHE A 213 5.55 -25.79 27.03
N PRO A 214 4.43 -26.18 27.69
CA PRO A 214 3.22 -25.36 27.79
C PRO A 214 3.42 -24.07 28.58
N ASP A 215 4.49 -23.94 29.35
CA ASP A 215 4.84 -22.74 30.11
C ASP A 215 5.64 -21.71 29.31
N ILE A 216 5.91 -21.96 28.03
CA ILE A 216 6.61 -21.06 27.14
C ILE A 216 5.66 -20.62 26.04
N LYS A 217 5.65 -19.32 25.75
CA LYS A 217 4.95 -18.75 24.61
C LYS A 217 5.95 -18.47 23.50
N ILE A 218 5.62 -18.86 22.29
CA ILE A 218 6.49 -18.69 21.13
C ILE A 218 5.82 -17.79 20.11
N HIS A 219 6.51 -16.72 19.71
CA HIS A 219 6.08 -15.80 18.68
C HIS A 219 6.94 -15.98 17.43
N LEU A 220 6.31 -15.88 16.24
CA LEU A 220 6.98 -16.01 14.96
C LEU A 220 7.02 -14.69 14.21
N THR A 221 8.21 -14.23 13.86
CA THR A 221 8.42 -13.04 13.04
C THR A 221 9.61 -13.22 12.09
N GLY A 222 10.06 -12.16 11.45
CA GLY A 222 11.15 -12.20 10.46
C GLY A 222 10.65 -11.98 9.04
N VAL A 223 11.61 -11.86 8.12
CA VAL A 223 11.33 -11.48 6.72
C VAL A 223 10.47 -12.52 6.00
N SER A 224 10.67 -13.80 6.26
CA SER A 224 9.85 -14.86 5.64
C SER A 224 8.42 -14.84 6.14
N MET A 225 8.20 -14.52 7.43
CA MET A 225 6.86 -14.35 7.97
C MET A 225 6.17 -13.11 7.39
N LEU A 226 6.90 -12.00 7.18
CA LEU A 226 6.43 -10.80 6.48
C LEU A 226 5.97 -11.14 5.07
N ASN A 227 6.84 -11.80 4.31
CA ASN A 227 6.56 -12.20 2.92
C ASN A 227 5.29 -13.07 2.83
N ASN A 228 5.16 -14.03 3.72
CA ASN A 228 3.98 -14.89 3.76
C ASN A 228 2.70 -14.12 4.15
N ALA A 229 2.80 -13.15 5.07
CA ALA A 229 1.66 -12.33 5.50
C ALA A 229 1.07 -11.50 4.35
N PHE A 230 1.88 -11.01 3.41
CA PHE A 230 1.38 -10.35 2.21
C PHE A 230 0.47 -11.27 1.39
N SER A 231 0.90 -12.51 1.16
CA SER A 231 0.09 -13.48 0.42
C SER A 231 -1.19 -13.86 1.16
N GLU A 232 -1.09 -14.14 2.46
CA GLU A 232 -2.23 -14.55 3.28
C GLU A 232 -3.31 -13.46 3.32
N VAL A 233 -2.91 -12.21 3.55
CA VAL A 233 -3.85 -11.08 3.60
C VAL A 233 -4.45 -10.80 2.24
N GLY A 234 -3.64 -10.85 1.16
CA GLY A 234 -4.17 -10.66 -0.19
C GLY A 234 -5.21 -11.70 -0.57
N LEU A 235 -4.95 -12.97 -0.30
CA LEU A 235 -5.90 -14.07 -0.56
C LEU A 235 -7.14 -13.97 0.34
N LEU A 236 -6.97 -13.58 1.60
CA LEU A 236 -8.09 -13.37 2.53
C LEU A 236 -9.01 -12.25 2.04
N ASP A 237 -8.44 -11.11 1.66
CA ASP A 237 -9.20 -9.96 1.14
C ASP A 237 -9.92 -10.33 -0.16
N ALA A 238 -9.26 -11.02 -1.08
CA ALA A 238 -9.89 -11.50 -2.32
C ALA A 238 -11.07 -12.43 -2.06
N GLY A 239 -10.93 -13.36 -1.12
CA GLY A 239 -11.95 -14.35 -0.78
C GLY A 239 -13.12 -13.80 0.07
N THR A 240 -12.91 -12.70 0.78
CA THR A 240 -13.91 -12.12 1.69
C THR A 240 -14.47 -10.79 1.19
N LEU A 241 -13.61 -9.81 0.92
CA LEU A 241 -14.06 -8.45 0.59
C LEU A 241 -14.74 -8.37 -0.78
N THR A 242 -14.20 -9.07 -1.78
CA THR A 242 -14.79 -9.05 -3.14
C THR A 242 -16.22 -9.56 -3.16
N PRO A 243 -16.57 -10.74 -2.58
CA PRO A 243 -17.96 -11.19 -2.50
C PRO A 243 -18.86 -10.26 -1.69
N ILE A 244 -18.40 -9.77 -0.53
CA ILE A 244 -19.17 -8.84 0.30
C ILE A 244 -19.47 -7.57 -0.49
N MET A 245 -18.50 -7.02 -1.19
CA MET A 245 -18.66 -5.83 -2.02
C MET A 245 -19.69 -6.05 -3.14
N PHE A 246 -19.64 -7.19 -3.83
CA PHE A 246 -20.67 -7.55 -4.80
C PHE A 246 -22.08 -7.51 -4.20
N ILE A 247 -22.27 -8.15 -3.05
CA ILE A 247 -23.56 -8.20 -2.35
C ILE A 247 -24.03 -6.78 -1.99
N VAL A 248 -23.15 -5.98 -1.38
CA VAL A 248 -23.45 -4.60 -0.93
C VAL A 248 -23.84 -3.72 -2.11
N ILE A 249 -23.04 -3.71 -3.18
CA ILE A 249 -23.29 -2.90 -4.36
C ILE A 249 -24.60 -3.30 -5.05
N LEU A 250 -24.86 -4.59 -5.23
CA LEU A 250 -26.07 -5.06 -5.88
C LEU A 250 -27.32 -4.79 -5.02
N LEU A 251 -27.21 -4.98 -3.71
CA LEU A 251 -28.29 -4.70 -2.78
C LEU A 251 -28.68 -3.20 -2.81
N ILE A 252 -27.67 -2.32 -2.70
CA ILE A 252 -27.90 -0.88 -2.73
C ILE A 252 -28.44 -0.45 -4.08
N SER A 253 -27.87 -0.96 -5.18
CA SER A 253 -28.38 -0.68 -6.54
C SER A 253 -29.83 -1.11 -6.70
N TRP A 254 -30.21 -2.28 -6.18
CA TRP A 254 -31.59 -2.78 -6.21
C TRP A 254 -32.53 -1.92 -5.36
N LEU A 255 -32.14 -1.56 -4.14
CA LEU A 255 -32.93 -0.71 -3.26
C LEU A 255 -33.24 0.66 -3.87
N ILE A 256 -32.27 1.22 -4.60
CA ILE A 256 -32.38 2.55 -5.21
C ILE A 256 -33.14 2.50 -6.53
N LEU A 257 -32.75 1.60 -7.42
CA LEU A 257 -33.40 1.47 -8.72
C LEU A 257 -34.81 0.90 -8.62
N ARG A 258 -35.03 -0.01 -7.68
CA ARG A 258 -36.32 -0.70 -7.47
C ARG A 258 -36.88 -1.35 -8.74
N PHE A 259 -36.02 -1.85 -9.62
CA PHE A 259 -36.41 -2.72 -10.73
C PHE A 259 -35.28 -3.74 -11.02
N PHE A 260 -35.68 -5.01 -11.08
CA PHE A 260 -34.78 -6.16 -11.12
C PHE A 260 -33.90 -6.17 -12.38
N ALA A 261 -34.48 -5.87 -13.53
CA ALA A 261 -33.74 -5.88 -14.80
C ALA A 261 -32.54 -4.92 -14.78
N GLY A 262 -32.65 -3.76 -14.13
CA GLY A 262 -31.54 -2.82 -13.98
C GLY A 262 -30.41 -3.39 -13.11
N THR A 263 -30.75 -4.06 -12.00
CA THR A 263 -29.76 -4.70 -11.12
C THR A 263 -29.02 -5.83 -11.83
N VAL A 264 -29.73 -6.65 -12.64
CA VAL A 264 -29.10 -7.71 -13.46
C VAL A 264 -28.11 -7.14 -14.46
N VAL A 265 -28.48 -6.04 -15.12
CA VAL A 265 -27.58 -5.39 -16.09
C VAL A 265 -26.33 -4.83 -15.39
N ILE A 266 -26.48 -4.19 -14.23
CA ILE A 266 -25.34 -3.72 -13.43
C ILE A 266 -24.45 -4.90 -13.05
N PHE A 267 -25.02 -5.99 -12.55
CA PHE A 267 -24.28 -7.19 -12.20
C PHE A 267 -23.41 -7.69 -13.35
N LEU A 268 -23.98 -7.76 -14.55
CA LEU A 268 -23.25 -8.21 -15.74
C LEU A 268 -22.14 -7.24 -16.13
N VAL A 269 -22.41 -5.95 -16.20
CA VAL A 269 -21.38 -4.94 -16.55
C VAL A 269 -20.23 -5.00 -15.56
N VAL A 270 -20.52 -5.00 -14.28
CA VAL A 270 -19.53 -5.00 -13.20
C VAL A 270 -18.69 -6.28 -13.22
N THR A 271 -19.34 -7.46 -13.29
CA THR A 271 -18.65 -8.75 -13.30
C THR A 271 -17.74 -8.88 -14.53
N LEU A 272 -18.26 -8.59 -15.72
CA LEU A 272 -17.51 -8.74 -16.95
C LEU A 272 -16.34 -7.75 -17.04
N SER A 273 -16.51 -6.53 -16.53
CA SER A 273 -15.43 -5.53 -16.47
C SER A 273 -14.30 -5.97 -15.53
N THR A 274 -14.65 -6.55 -14.37
CA THR A 274 -13.68 -7.08 -13.42
C THR A 274 -12.93 -8.28 -14.02
N VAL A 275 -13.63 -9.20 -14.67
CA VAL A 275 -13.02 -10.36 -15.34
C VAL A 275 -12.03 -9.91 -16.43
N VAL A 276 -12.39 -8.91 -17.23
CA VAL A 276 -11.49 -8.40 -18.27
C VAL A 276 -10.27 -7.69 -17.65
N GLY A 277 -10.46 -6.83 -16.64
CA GLY A 277 -9.37 -6.14 -15.97
C GLY A 277 -8.38 -7.12 -15.33
N MET A 278 -8.88 -8.06 -14.53
CA MET A 278 -8.04 -9.08 -13.88
C MET A 278 -7.44 -10.07 -14.87
N GLY A 279 -8.20 -10.46 -15.90
CA GLY A 279 -7.70 -11.32 -16.96
C GLY A 279 -6.58 -10.68 -17.77
N ALA A 280 -6.65 -9.36 -18.00
CA ALA A 280 -5.58 -8.62 -18.65
C ALA A 280 -4.30 -8.67 -17.79
N ALA A 281 -4.41 -8.53 -16.47
CA ALA A 281 -3.28 -8.65 -15.56
C ALA A 281 -2.55 -10.00 -15.74
N GLY A 282 -3.30 -11.10 -15.83
CA GLY A 282 -2.72 -12.42 -16.07
C GLY A 282 -2.05 -12.56 -17.44
N PHE A 283 -2.63 -11.99 -18.50
CA PHE A 283 -1.99 -11.97 -19.82
C PHE A 283 -0.70 -11.16 -19.89
N PHE A 284 -0.63 -10.07 -19.12
CA PHE A 284 0.59 -9.25 -19.02
C PHE A 284 1.62 -9.82 -18.04
N GLY A 285 1.35 -10.98 -17.42
CA GLY A 285 2.25 -11.59 -16.43
C GLY A 285 2.43 -10.77 -15.17
N ILE A 286 1.43 -9.96 -14.82
CA ILE A 286 1.48 -9.10 -13.62
C ILE A 286 1.36 -10.00 -12.38
N LYS A 287 2.38 -9.98 -11.53
CA LYS A 287 2.32 -10.62 -10.21
C LYS A 287 1.49 -9.75 -9.28
N LEU A 288 0.41 -10.32 -8.75
CA LEU A 288 -0.50 -9.61 -7.87
C LEU A 288 0.11 -9.44 -6.47
N THR A 289 -0.17 -8.29 -5.88
CA THR A 289 0.13 -7.94 -4.50
C THR A 289 -1.18 -7.56 -3.80
N PRO A 290 -1.24 -7.42 -2.46
CA PRO A 290 -2.46 -6.94 -1.77
C PRO A 290 -3.00 -5.63 -2.35
N ILE A 291 -2.10 -4.72 -2.78
CA ILE A 291 -2.47 -3.44 -3.40
C ILE A 291 -3.10 -3.66 -4.77
N SER A 292 -2.41 -4.35 -5.68
CA SER A 292 -2.91 -4.55 -7.05
C SER A 292 -4.14 -5.46 -7.11
N MET A 293 -4.31 -6.36 -6.14
CA MET A 293 -5.51 -7.18 -5.98
C MET A 293 -6.75 -6.33 -5.68
N SER A 294 -6.59 -5.20 -4.98
CA SER A 294 -7.69 -4.27 -4.72
C SER A 294 -8.26 -3.63 -5.99
N ALA A 295 -7.57 -3.74 -7.14
CA ALA A 295 -8.11 -3.32 -8.43
C ALA A 295 -9.47 -3.98 -8.72
N SER A 296 -9.67 -5.24 -8.34
CA SER A 296 -10.95 -5.92 -8.51
C SER A 296 -12.07 -5.20 -7.76
N THR A 297 -11.85 -4.81 -6.51
CA THR A 297 -12.84 -4.12 -5.67
C THR A 297 -13.07 -2.67 -6.15
N VAL A 298 -12.03 -2.02 -6.62
CA VAL A 298 -12.11 -0.67 -7.21
C VAL A 298 -12.91 -0.70 -8.52
N ILE A 299 -12.63 -1.64 -9.42
CA ILE A 299 -13.39 -1.81 -10.68
C ILE A 299 -14.86 -2.09 -10.38
N LEU A 300 -15.15 -3.01 -9.42
CA LEU A 300 -16.52 -3.32 -9.00
C LEU A 300 -17.28 -2.07 -8.59
N THR A 301 -16.64 -1.19 -7.84
CA THR A 301 -17.26 0.02 -7.30
C THR A 301 -17.49 1.06 -8.41
N LEU A 302 -16.51 1.27 -9.28
CA LEU A 302 -16.56 2.32 -10.31
C LEU A 302 -17.40 1.93 -11.52
N ALA A 303 -17.39 0.66 -11.92
CA ALA A 303 -18.17 0.19 -13.09
C ALA A 303 -19.69 0.35 -12.92
N VAL A 304 -20.16 0.52 -11.68
CA VAL A 304 -21.58 0.77 -11.41
C VAL A 304 -22.00 2.17 -11.82
N ALA A 305 -21.11 3.18 -11.68
CA ALA A 305 -21.42 4.59 -11.86
C ALA A 305 -22.02 4.88 -13.24
N ASP A 306 -21.34 4.47 -14.31
CA ASP A 306 -21.80 4.65 -15.69
C ASP A 306 -23.19 4.04 -15.93
N SER A 307 -23.37 2.82 -15.45
CA SER A 307 -24.64 2.10 -15.58
C SER A 307 -25.78 2.77 -14.83
N ILE A 308 -25.53 3.29 -13.62
CA ILE A 308 -26.55 3.99 -12.82
C ILE A 308 -27.05 5.23 -13.51
N HIS A 309 -26.17 6.07 -14.06
CA HIS A 309 -26.58 7.28 -14.77
C HIS A 309 -27.52 7.01 -15.94
N ILE A 310 -27.22 5.96 -16.72
CA ILE A 310 -28.06 5.53 -17.85
C ILE A 310 -29.40 4.95 -17.35
N LEU A 311 -29.37 4.10 -16.33
CA LEU A 311 -30.57 3.41 -15.81
C LEU A 311 -31.51 4.36 -15.05
N VAL A 312 -31.00 5.36 -14.34
CA VAL A 312 -31.82 6.38 -13.69
C VAL A 312 -32.52 7.24 -14.75
N SER A 313 -31.80 7.64 -15.80
CA SER A 313 -32.40 8.38 -16.93
C SER A 313 -33.46 7.55 -17.67
N PHE A 314 -33.17 6.28 -17.94
CA PHE A 314 -34.11 5.33 -18.53
C PHE A 314 -35.38 5.19 -17.68
N LYS A 315 -35.22 4.99 -16.37
CA LYS A 315 -36.36 4.87 -15.45
C LYS A 315 -37.23 6.15 -15.45
N THR A 316 -36.61 7.30 -15.48
CA THR A 316 -37.33 8.59 -15.51
C THR A 316 -38.16 8.73 -16.77
N LEU A 317 -37.58 8.45 -17.95
CA LEU A 317 -38.29 8.49 -19.25
C LEU A 317 -39.46 7.51 -19.34
N MET A 318 -39.27 6.28 -18.83
CA MET A 318 -40.35 5.31 -18.74
C MET A 318 -41.51 5.80 -17.86
N ARG A 319 -41.21 6.50 -16.75
CA ARG A 319 -42.25 7.09 -15.86
C ARG A 319 -42.97 8.27 -16.52
N GLU A 320 -42.32 8.99 -17.39
CA GLU A 320 -42.92 10.08 -18.20
C GLU A 320 -43.81 9.53 -19.32
N GLY A 321 -43.83 8.20 -19.54
CA GLY A 321 -44.75 7.55 -20.49
C GLY A 321 -44.11 7.19 -21.84
N SER A 322 -42.79 7.34 -22.01
CA SER A 322 -42.08 6.91 -23.20
C SER A 322 -42.06 5.36 -23.31
N THR A 323 -42.04 4.84 -24.53
CA THR A 323 -41.88 3.39 -24.75
C THR A 323 -40.50 2.92 -24.29
N LYS A 324 -40.35 1.61 -24.03
CA LYS A 324 -39.08 1.03 -23.55
C LYS A 324 -37.94 1.32 -24.52
N LEU A 325 -38.09 1.11 -25.79
CA LEU A 325 -37.03 1.31 -26.80
C LEU A 325 -36.65 2.81 -26.92
N GLU A 326 -37.64 3.68 -27.00
CA GLU A 326 -37.42 5.13 -27.02
C GLU A 326 -36.67 5.57 -25.76
N SER A 327 -37.04 5.04 -24.57
CA SER A 327 -36.40 5.35 -23.31
C SER A 327 -34.94 4.90 -23.25
N ILE A 328 -34.60 3.73 -23.85
CA ILE A 328 -33.22 3.25 -23.94
C ILE A 328 -32.37 4.18 -24.82
N ILE A 329 -32.88 4.49 -26.04
CA ILE A 329 -32.17 5.32 -27.03
C ILE A 329 -31.97 6.73 -26.46
N GLU A 330 -32.98 7.29 -25.83
CA GLU A 330 -32.94 8.65 -25.30
C GLU A 330 -32.07 8.73 -24.03
N ALA A 331 -32.13 7.74 -23.13
CA ALA A 331 -31.24 7.66 -21.97
C ALA A 331 -29.78 7.56 -22.41
N ALA A 332 -29.48 6.75 -23.40
CA ALA A 332 -28.14 6.65 -23.96
C ALA A 332 -27.70 7.99 -24.58
N ARG A 333 -28.55 8.64 -25.39
CA ARG A 333 -28.27 9.95 -26.01
C ARG A 333 -27.88 11.00 -24.94
N ILE A 334 -28.64 11.07 -23.87
CA ILE A 334 -28.47 12.09 -22.84
C ILE A 334 -27.16 11.86 -22.03
N ASN A 335 -26.78 10.61 -21.83
CA ASN A 335 -25.66 10.26 -20.97
C ASN A 335 -24.38 9.87 -21.72
N PHE A 336 -24.40 9.67 -23.04
CA PHE A 336 -23.24 9.23 -23.80
C PHE A 336 -22.01 10.12 -23.59
N LEU A 337 -22.16 11.43 -23.79
CA LEU A 337 -21.04 12.35 -23.65
C LEU A 337 -20.56 12.46 -22.20
N PRO A 338 -21.41 12.69 -21.18
CA PRO A 338 -20.97 12.70 -19.80
C PRO A 338 -20.24 11.42 -19.39
N VAL A 339 -20.84 10.25 -19.62
CA VAL A 339 -20.27 8.94 -19.27
C VAL A 339 -18.92 8.69 -19.98
N THR A 340 -18.78 9.12 -21.25
CA THR A 340 -17.51 9.01 -21.96
C THR A 340 -16.43 9.90 -21.33
N ILE A 341 -16.77 11.13 -20.97
CA ILE A 341 -15.81 12.06 -20.36
C ILE A 341 -15.39 11.53 -18.99
N THR A 342 -16.35 11.12 -18.17
CA THR A 342 -16.07 10.62 -16.81
C THR A 342 -15.19 9.37 -16.84
N SER A 343 -15.49 8.39 -17.71
CA SER A 343 -14.67 7.20 -17.84
C SER A 343 -13.24 7.55 -18.30
N VAL A 344 -13.07 8.48 -19.27
CA VAL A 344 -11.75 8.91 -19.73
C VAL A 344 -10.99 9.64 -18.62
N THR A 345 -11.63 10.54 -17.88
CA THR A 345 -10.97 11.28 -16.78
C THR A 345 -10.61 10.34 -15.63
N THR A 346 -11.43 9.35 -15.33
CA THR A 346 -11.12 8.32 -14.33
C THR A 346 -9.94 7.45 -14.76
N ILE A 347 -9.91 7.02 -16.04
CA ILE A 347 -8.75 6.32 -16.60
C ILE A 347 -7.47 7.15 -16.46
N VAL A 348 -7.51 8.45 -16.76
CA VAL A 348 -6.36 9.35 -16.59
C VAL A 348 -5.92 9.41 -15.12
N GLY A 349 -6.85 9.49 -14.17
CA GLY A 349 -6.55 9.47 -12.74
C GLY A 349 -5.82 8.19 -12.31
N PHE A 350 -6.29 7.03 -12.76
CA PHE A 350 -5.63 5.74 -12.47
C PHE A 350 -4.31 5.56 -13.21
N LEU A 351 -4.19 6.00 -14.47
CA LEU A 351 -2.93 5.96 -15.20
C LEU A 351 -1.87 6.89 -14.60
N ALA A 352 -2.24 7.92 -13.86
CA ALA A 352 -1.29 8.74 -13.12
C ALA A 352 -0.54 7.96 -12.03
N LEU A 353 -1.04 6.79 -11.61
CA LEU A 353 -0.30 5.89 -10.72
C LEU A 353 0.99 5.33 -11.35
N ASN A 354 1.17 5.41 -12.66
CA ASN A 354 2.43 5.07 -13.33
C ASN A 354 3.57 6.03 -13.00
N PHE A 355 3.30 7.17 -12.37
CA PHE A 355 4.32 8.04 -11.80
C PHE A 355 4.84 7.55 -10.45
N SER A 356 4.18 6.60 -9.80
CA SER A 356 4.66 5.99 -8.57
C SER A 356 6.02 5.31 -8.77
N ASP A 357 6.85 5.29 -7.74
CA ASP A 357 8.12 4.55 -7.73
C ASP A 357 7.92 3.05 -7.42
N SER A 358 6.70 2.67 -7.04
CA SER A 358 6.35 1.33 -6.59
C SER A 358 5.46 0.58 -7.61
N PRO A 359 5.93 -0.55 -8.18
CA PRO A 359 5.20 -1.35 -9.17
C PRO A 359 3.78 -1.76 -8.79
N PRO A 360 3.45 -2.15 -7.54
CA PRO A 360 2.07 -2.46 -7.15
C PRO A 360 1.05 -1.38 -7.48
N PHE A 361 1.42 -0.09 -7.42
CA PHE A 361 0.52 1.01 -7.79
C PHE A 361 0.36 1.14 -9.30
N TRP A 362 1.43 0.89 -10.11
CA TRP A 362 1.28 0.83 -11.57
C TRP A 362 0.31 -0.28 -11.96
N HIS A 363 0.46 -1.44 -11.33
CA HIS A 363 -0.41 -2.58 -11.56
C HIS A 363 -1.85 -2.24 -11.18
N LEU A 364 -2.08 -1.68 -10.00
CA LEU A 364 -3.40 -1.19 -9.59
C LEU A 364 -3.99 -0.22 -10.62
N GLY A 365 -3.21 0.79 -11.04
CA GLY A 365 -3.64 1.80 -11.98
C GLY A 365 -4.01 1.23 -13.35
N ASN A 366 -3.12 0.43 -13.91
CA ASN A 366 -3.30 -0.15 -15.25
C ASN A 366 -4.44 -1.17 -15.29
N ILE A 367 -4.54 -2.07 -14.31
CA ILE A 367 -5.63 -3.05 -14.21
C ILE A 367 -6.97 -2.32 -14.09
N THR A 368 -7.04 -1.31 -13.22
CA THR A 368 -8.26 -0.53 -13.01
C THR A 368 -8.64 0.25 -14.26
N ALA A 369 -7.68 0.88 -14.94
CA ALA A 369 -7.92 1.61 -16.19
C ALA A 369 -8.52 0.70 -17.28
N ILE A 370 -8.02 -0.53 -17.46
CA ILE A 370 -8.58 -1.53 -18.38
C ILE A 370 -10.00 -1.92 -17.96
N GLY A 371 -10.21 -2.13 -16.65
CA GLY A 371 -11.53 -2.45 -16.11
C GLY A 371 -12.56 -1.35 -16.35
N ILE A 372 -12.19 -0.08 -16.11
CA ILE A 372 -13.05 1.09 -16.34
C ILE A 372 -13.33 1.30 -17.83
N PHE A 373 -12.31 1.16 -18.69
CA PHE A 373 -12.52 1.20 -20.14
C PHE A 373 -13.54 0.14 -20.59
N THR A 374 -13.42 -1.06 -20.06
CA THR A 374 -14.36 -2.15 -20.34
C THR A 374 -15.75 -1.83 -19.81
N ALA A 375 -15.86 -1.28 -18.59
CA ALA A 375 -17.13 -0.88 -18.00
C ALA A 375 -17.86 0.18 -18.85
N TRP A 376 -17.12 1.19 -19.30
CA TRP A 376 -17.63 2.19 -20.25
C TRP A 376 -18.14 1.53 -21.55
N LEU A 377 -17.33 0.69 -22.17
CA LEU A 377 -17.70 0.01 -23.42
C LEU A 377 -18.95 -0.85 -23.23
N LEU A 378 -19.04 -1.61 -22.14
CA LEU A 378 -20.19 -2.44 -21.83
C LEU A 378 -21.43 -1.60 -21.49
N SER A 379 -21.28 -0.45 -20.86
CA SER A 379 -22.38 0.47 -20.53
C SER A 379 -23.02 1.11 -21.77
N ILE A 380 -22.23 1.33 -22.84
CA ILE A 380 -22.77 1.88 -24.10
C ILE A 380 -23.18 0.82 -25.12
N THR A 381 -22.78 -0.44 -24.94
CA THR A 381 -23.08 -1.55 -25.86
C THR A 381 -23.93 -2.64 -25.21
N LEU A 382 -23.41 -3.36 -24.23
CA LEU A 382 -24.06 -4.51 -23.62
C LEU A 382 -25.31 -4.12 -22.81
N LEU A 383 -25.23 -3.02 -22.06
CA LEU A 383 -26.35 -2.53 -21.24
C LEU A 383 -27.60 -2.26 -22.09
N PRO A 384 -27.56 -1.44 -23.18
CA PRO A 384 -28.72 -1.25 -24.05
C PRO A 384 -29.22 -2.57 -24.70
N ALA A 385 -28.30 -3.43 -25.12
CA ALA A 385 -28.64 -4.71 -25.74
C ALA A 385 -29.46 -5.60 -24.79
N ILE A 386 -28.93 -5.83 -23.57
CA ILE A 386 -29.60 -6.69 -22.57
C ILE A 386 -30.87 -6.04 -22.05
N LEU A 387 -30.86 -4.73 -21.76
CA LEU A 387 -32.04 -4.03 -21.31
C LEU A 387 -33.19 -4.10 -22.32
N SER A 388 -32.88 -4.15 -23.64
CA SER A 388 -33.90 -4.35 -24.70
C SER A 388 -34.59 -5.70 -24.59
N LEU A 389 -33.91 -6.73 -24.13
CA LEU A 389 -34.42 -8.11 -24.01
C LEU A 389 -35.21 -8.33 -22.71
N LEU A 390 -34.73 -7.81 -21.60
CA LEU A 390 -35.29 -8.05 -20.25
C LEU A 390 -36.69 -7.43 -20.12
N PRO A 391 -37.63 -8.09 -19.44
CA PRO A 391 -38.95 -7.53 -19.19
C PRO A 391 -38.82 -6.39 -18.17
N VAL A 392 -39.31 -5.20 -18.56
CA VAL A 392 -39.35 -4.02 -17.68
C VAL A 392 -40.76 -3.51 -17.57
N ARG A 393 -41.26 -3.43 -16.34
CA ARG A 393 -42.58 -2.85 -16.06
C ARG A 393 -42.39 -1.67 -15.09
N ILE A 394 -42.51 -0.45 -15.59
CA ILE A 394 -42.47 0.77 -14.80
C ILE A 394 -43.78 1.52 -15.01
N THR A 395 -44.52 1.76 -13.95
CA THR A 395 -45.80 2.43 -14.03
C THR A 395 -45.60 3.92 -14.28
N PRO A 396 -46.18 4.51 -15.32
CA PRO A 396 -46.17 5.94 -15.57
C PRO A 396 -46.75 6.72 -14.37
N SER A 397 -46.08 7.81 -13.99
CA SER A 397 -46.55 8.64 -12.89
C SER A 397 -46.14 10.07 -13.09
N LYS A 398 -47.11 10.98 -13.05
CA LYS A 398 -46.89 12.42 -13.15
C LYS A 398 -46.53 13.07 -11.79
N LYS A 399 -46.54 12.29 -10.67
CA LYS A 399 -46.18 12.83 -9.37
C LYS A 399 -44.66 13.02 -9.31
N LEU A 400 -44.20 14.22 -8.98
CA LEU A 400 -42.80 14.47 -8.69
C LEU A 400 -42.35 13.53 -7.55
N GLU A 401 -41.24 12.82 -7.77
CA GLU A 401 -40.59 12.06 -6.70
C GLU A 401 -40.21 13.00 -5.57
N TRP A 402 -40.25 12.50 -4.33
CA TRP A 402 -39.78 13.25 -3.16
C TRP A 402 -38.37 13.75 -3.36
N THR A 403 -37.51 12.92 -3.98
CA THR A 403 -36.11 13.27 -4.32
C THR A 403 -36.01 14.49 -5.24
N GLN A 404 -36.89 14.64 -6.24
CA GLN A 404 -36.88 15.84 -7.11
C GLN A 404 -37.28 17.11 -6.34
N LYS A 405 -38.22 16.98 -5.39
CA LYS A 405 -38.58 18.10 -4.51
C LYS A 405 -37.42 18.55 -3.64
N VAL A 406 -36.68 17.57 -3.07
CA VAL A 406 -35.49 17.85 -2.27
C VAL A 406 -34.40 18.52 -3.11
N MET A 407 -34.14 18.04 -4.33
CA MET A 407 -33.14 18.63 -5.23
C MET A 407 -33.52 20.08 -5.61
N THR A 408 -34.79 20.32 -5.88
CA THR A 408 -35.27 21.69 -6.17
C THR A 408 -35.13 22.60 -4.94
N HIS A 409 -35.36 22.09 -3.76
CA HIS A 409 -35.18 22.85 -2.52
C HIS A 409 -33.71 23.21 -2.28
N ILE A 410 -32.80 22.25 -2.46
CA ILE A 410 -31.33 22.48 -2.39
C ILE A 410 -30.91 23.53 -3.42
N ALA A 411 -31.36 23.40 -4.68
CA ALA A 411 -31.05 24.37 -5.74
C ALA A 411 -31.48 25.80 -5.34
N ASN A 412 -32.71 25.98 -4.87
CA ASN A 412 -33.21 27.27 -4.44
C ASN A 412 -32.44 27.82 -3.23
N PHE A 413 -32.10 27.01 -2.27
CA PHE A 413 -31.29 27.38 -1.12
C PHE A 413 -29.93 27.92 -1.55
N VAL A 414 -29.24 27.21 -2.46
CA VAL A 414 -27.92 27.59 -2.95
C VAL A 414 -27.99 28.86 -3.80
N ILE A 415 -28.99 28.97 -4.66
CA ILE A 415 -29.19 30.19 -5.49
C ILE A 415 -29.39 31.42 -4.60
N TYR A 416 -30.26 31.32 -3.60
CA TYR A 416 -30.55 32.40 -2.69
C TYR A 416 -29.37 32.82 -1.81
N ASN A 417 -28.58 31.83 -1.31
CA ASN A 417 -27.49 32.07 -0.39
C ASN A 417 -26.10 32.02 -1.06
N SER A 418 -25.99 32.10 -2.38
CA SER A 418 -24.78 31.81 -3.17
C SER A 418 -23.51 32.50 -2.65
N ARG A 419 -23.59 33.79 -2.23
CA ARG A 419 -22.44 34.53 -1.69
C ARG A 419 -21.97 33.97 -0.33
N LYS A 420 -22.93 33.68 0.57
CA LYS A 420 -22.62 33.13 1.90
C LYS A 420 -21.99 31.74 1.77
N ILE A 421 -22.54 30.89 0.91
CA ILE A 421 -22.05 29.54 0.62
C ILE A 421 -20.63 29.60 0.06
N LEU A 422 -20.36 30.51 -0.89
CA LEU A 422 -19.00 30.68 -1.43
C LEU A 422 -18.00 30.99 -0.31
N VAL A 423 -18.32 31.99 0.54
CA VAL A 423 -17.42 32.38 1.64
C VAL A 423 -17.24 31.25 2.65
N ILE A 424 -18.32 30.60 3.07
CA ILE A 424 -18.26 29.50 4.04
C ILE A 424 -17.46 28.33 3.47
N SER A 425 -17.67 27.96 2.19
CA SER A 425 -16.89 26.90 1.56
C SER A 425 -15.41 27.23 1.49
N CYS A 426 -15.05 28.47 1.11
CA CYS A 426 -13.64 28.90 1.10
C CYS A 426 -13.01 28.85 2.49
N ILE A 427 -13.74 29.29 3.54
CA ILE A 427 -13.26 29.24 4.92
C ILE A 427 -13.08 27.77 5.36
N ALA A 428 -14.04 26.89 5.10
CA ALA A 428 -13.96 25.49 5.46
C ALA A 428 -12.77 24.80 4.80
N VAL A 429 -12.53 25.05 3.50
CA VAL A 429 -11.36 24.56 2.78
C VAL A 429 -10.08 25.10 3.41
N ALA A 430 -10.00 26.41 3.68
CA ALA A 430 -8.80 27.02 4.25
C ALA A 430 -8.48 26.47 5.65
N ILE A 431 -9.50 26.26 6.49
CA ILE A 431 -9.33 25.67 7.83
C ILE A 431 -8.77 24.24 7.69
N LEU A 432 -9.38 23.38 6.89
CA LEU A 432 -8.86 22.02 6.74
C LEU A 432 -7.48 22.00 6.10
N ALA A 433 -7.24 22.78 5.05
CA ALA A 433 -5.94 22.84 4.38
C ALA A 433 -4.81 23.34 5.32
N SER A 434 -5.12 24.14 6.34
CA SER A 434 -4.12 24.63 7.31
C SER A 434 -3.51 23.51 8.17
N PHE A 435 -4.13 22.34 8.24
CA PHE A 435 -3.58 21.17 8.94
C PHE A 435 -2.63 20.33 8.07
N ILE A 436 -2.63 20.48 6.73
CA ILE A 436 -1.75 19.70 5.84
C ILE A 436 -0.27 19.76 6.23
N PRO A 437 0.30 20.93 6.61
CA PRO A 437 1.70 21.01 7.03
C PRO A 437 2.05 20.24 8.31
N THR A 438 1.07 19.79 9.09
CA THR A 438 1.29 18.99 10.31
C THR A 438 1.41 17.49 10.02
N ILE A 439 1.26 17.08 8.75
CA ILE A 439 1.41 15.70 8.34
C ILE A 439 2.85 15.26 8.53
N SER A 440 3.04 14.16 9.25
CA SER A 440 4.31 13.44 9.35
C SER A 440 4.32 12.22 8.46
N PHE A 441 5.48 11.93 7.87
CA PHE A 441 5.66 10.70 7.10
C PHE A 441 6.10 9.59 8.05
N ASN A 442 5.28 8.55 8.15
CA ASN A 442 5.57 7.38 8.96
C ASN A 442 5.14 6.11 8.21
N ASP A 443 6.13 5.29 7.88
CA ASP A 443 5.93 4.09 7.07
C ASP A 443 6.70 2.94 7.72
N GLN A 444 6.01 2.16 8.54
CA GLN A 444 6.56 1.01 9.22
C GLN A 444 5.92 -0.26 8.64
N TRP A 445 6.70 -1.09 7.97
CA TRP A 445 6.22 -2.29 7.28
C TRP A 445 5.53 -3.31 8.18
N VAL A 446 5.83 -3.36 9.49
CA VAL A 446 5.10 -4.17 10.46
C VAL A 446 3.66 -3.66 10.61
N GLU A 447 3.44 -2.34 10.53
CA GLU A 447 2.14 -1.70 10.67
C GLU A 447 1.27 -1.75 9.41
N TYR A 448 1.76 -2.34 8.31
CA TYR A 448 0.93 -2.59 7.13
C TYR A 448 -0.18 -3.61 7.39
N PHE A 449 -0.02 -4.42 8.42
CA PHE A 449 -0.97 -5.44 8.83
C PHE A 449 -1.72 -5.03 10.09
N ASP A 450 -2.98 -5.40 10.12
CA ASP A 450 -3.87 -5.23 11.25
C ASP A 450 -3.54 -6.27 12.35
N GLU A 451 -3.92 -6.00 13.61
CA GLU A 451 -3.70 -6.90 14.74
C GLU A 451 -4.41 -8.27 14.62
N ARG A 452 -5.33 -8.43 13.67
CA ARG A 452 -5.93 -9.73 13.33
C ARG A 452 -4.93 -10.68 12.67
N VAL A 453 -3.90 -10.14 12.04
CA VAL A 453 -2.85 -10.92 11.37
C VAL A 453 -1.83 -11.41 12.40
N GLU A 454 -1.53 -12.70 12.38
CA GLU A 454 -0.58 -13.33 13.29
C GLU A 454 0.79 -12.65 13.27
N PHE A 455 1.33 -12.42 12.07
CA PHE A 455 2.59 -11.73 11.86
C PHE A 455 2.66 -10.39 12.60
N ARG A 456 1.59 -9.59 12.58
CA ARG A 456 1.54 -8.28 13.27
C ARG A 456 1.65 -8.46 14.79
N ARG A 457 0.84 -9.33 15.37
CA ARG A 457 0.82 -9.58 16.83
C ARG A 457 2.17 -10.08 17.34
N ASP A 458 2.76 -11.02 16.60
CA ASP A 458 4.02 -11.64 17.00
C ASP A 458 5.21 -10.68 16.80
N SER A 459 5.19 -9.90 15.70
CA SER A 459 6.19 -8.87 15.45
C SER A 459 6.15 -7.73 16.48
N ASP A 460 4.97 -7.32 16.93
CA ASP A 460 4.84 -6.31 17.99
C ASP A 460 5.49 -6.76 19.32
N GLN A 461 5.48 -8.07 19.64
CA GLN A 461 6.18 -8.59 20.81
C GLN A 461 7.70 -8.65 20.60
N ALA A 462 8.13 -9.11 19.40
CA ALA A 462 9.54 -9.15 19.05
C ALA A 462 10.17 -7.76 19.01
N LEU A 463 9.45 -6.78 18.48
CA LEU A 463 9.91 -5.40 18.38
C LEU A 463 10.23 -4.78 19.75
N LYS A 464 9.43 -5.11 20.78
CA LYS A 464 9.67 -4.64 22.16
C LYS A 464 10.95 -5.21 22.77
N SER A 465 11.39 -6.39 22.31
CA SER A 465 12.48 -7.15 22.90
C SER A 465 13.81 -7.01 22.15
N PHE A 466 13.76 -7.05 20.81
CA PHE A 466 14.96 -7.19 19.98
C PHE A 466 15.09 -6.12 18.88
N GLY A 467 14.07 -5.28 18.67
CA GLY A 467 13.99 -4.48 17.46
C GLY A 467 13.73 -5.37 16.24
N LEU A 468 13.36 -4.77 15.11
CA LEU A 468 13.14 -5.49 13.84
C LEU A 468 13.59 -4.67 12.63
N TYR A 469 14.26 -3.54 12.87
CA TYR A 469 14.64 -2.59 11.81
C TYR A 469 16.18 -2.51 11.70
N PRO A 470 16.84 -3.52 11.09
CA PRO A 470 18.28 -3.48 10.89
C PRO A 470 18.66 -2.40 9.87
N ILE A 471 19.73 -1.69 10.15
CA ILE A 471 20.46 -0.87 9.17
C ILE A 471 21.83 -1.51 8.99
N GLU A 472 22.17 -1.84 7.76
CA GLU A 472 23.34 -2.64 7.44
C GLU A 472 24.33 -1.87 6.58
N PHE A 473 25.60 -2.09 6.86
CA PHE A 473 26.72 -1.46 6.17
C PHE A 473 27.70 -2.54 5.72
N SER A 474 28.00 -2.59 4.42
CA SER A 474 29.15 -3.32 3.92
C SER A 474 30.34 -2.37 3.92
N VAL A 475 31.25 -2.53 4.88
CA VAL A 475 32.40 -1.63 5.04
C VAL A 475 33.62 -2.24 4.36
N PRO A 476 34.09 -1.68 3.23
CA PRO A 476 35.24 -2.21 2.53
C PRO A 476 36.55 -1.91 3.26
N ALA A 477 37.47 -2.87 3.23
CA ALA A 477 38.87 -2.69 3.59
C ALA A 477 39.71 -2.41 2.33
N LYS A 478 40.91 -1.86 2.51
CA LYS A 478 41.74 -1.38 1.39
C LYS A 478 42.19 -2.49 0.43
N ASN A 479 42.40 -3.72 0.94
CA ASN A 479 42.96 -4.84 0.20
C ASN A 479 42.39 -6.17 0.70
N THR A 480 42.60 -7.25 -0.05
CA THR A 480 42.32 -8.64 0.40
C THR A 480 43.02 -8.91 1.72
N GLY A 481 42.30 -9.48 2.69
CA GLY A 481 42.77 -9.68 4.04
C GLY A 481 42.86 -8.39 4.89
N GLY A 482 42.40 -7.27 4.35
CA GLY A 482 42.50 -5.95 4.99
C GLY A 482 41.61 -5.79 6.23
N VAL A 483 40.62 -6.67 6.44
CA VAL A 483 39.78 -6.66 7.65
C VAL A 483 40.58 -6.94 8.94
N SER A 484 41.79 -7.50 8.82
CA SER A 484 42.69 -7.72 9.95
C SER A 484 43.66 -6.55 10.21
N GLU A 485 43.63 -5.48 9.40
CA GLU A 485 44.48 -4.31 9.62
C GLU A 485 44.05 -3.56 10.92
N PRO A 486 44.99 -3.26 11.85
CA PRO A 486 44.61 -2.57 13.09
C PRO A 486 44.02 -1.18 12.87
N GLU A 487 44.44 -0.48 11.82
CA GLU A 487 43.88 0.83 11.49
C GLU A 487 42.43 0.71 11.02
N TYR A 488 42.11 -0.27 10.17
CA TYR A 488 40.75 -0.57 9.74
C TYR A 488 39.85 -0.94 10.92
N LEU A 489 40.31 -1.81 11.80
CA LEU A 489 39.56 -2.23 12.97
C LEU A 489 39.28 -1.06 13.94
N ARG A 490 40.23 -0.11 14.09
CA ARG A 490 40.01 1.10 14.89
C ARG A 490 38.93 2.00 14.32
N TYR A 491 38.98 2.29 13.03
CA TYR A 491 37.93 3.06 12.36
C TYR A 491 36.55 2.39 12.54
N LEU A 492 36.53 1.07 12.43
CA LEU A 492 35.31 0.31 12.59
C LEU A 492 34.80 0.36 14.05
N GLU A 493 35.67 0.31 15.06
CA GLU A 493 35.32 0.43 16.46
C GLU A 493 34.82 1.85 16.81
N GLU A 494 35.41 2.89 16.26
CA GLU A 494 34.93 4.26 16.42
C GLU A 494 33.52 4.40 15.82
N PHE A 495 33.28 3.78 14.66
CA PHE A 495 31.98 3.80 14.02
C PHE A 495 30.92 3.05 14.84
N THR A 496 31.23 1.85 15.33
CA THR A 496 30.31 1.09 16.17
C THR A 496 29.99 1.82 17.48
N THR A 497 30.97 2.55 18.03
CA THR A 497 30.78 3.41 19.20
C THR A 497 29.84 4.56 18.90
N PHE A 498 30.03 5.24 17.74
CA PHE A 498 29.14 6.29 17.28
C PHE A 498 27.70 5.77 17.08
N LEU A 499 27.53 4.63 16.39
CA LEU A 499 26.22 4.03 16.16
C LEU A 499 25.53 3.65 17.48
N SER A 500 26.28 3.04 18.42
CA SER A 500 25.74 2.62 19.73
C SER A 500 25.31 3.79 20.61
N ALA A 501 25.83 4.98 20.37
CA ALA A 501 25.47 6.19 21.10
C ALA A 501 24.17 6.85 20.56
N GLN A 502 23.65 6.41 19.42
CA GLN A 502 22.41 6.95 18.87
C GLN A 502 21.20 6.44 19.66
N PRO A 503 20.21 7.30 19.98
CA PRO A 503 19.09 6.95 20.84
C PRO A 503 18.15 5.91 20.21
N GLU A 504 18.10 5.81 18.87
CA GLU A 504 17.27 4.89 18.13
C GLU A 504 17.86 3.47 18.09
N VAL A 505 19.16 3.32 18.39
CA VAL A 505 19.90 2.07 18.26
C VAL A 505 19.79 1.21 19.51
N LEU A 506 19.30 -0.01 19.36
CA LEU A 506 19.20 -0.99 20.44
C LEU A 506 20.52 -1.70 20.68
N HIS A 507 21.20 -2.11 19.61
CA HIS A 507 22.53 -2.71 19.63
C HIS A 507 23.19 -2.59 18.27
N VAL A 508 24.52 -2.73 18.27
CA VAL A 508 25.35 -2.75 17.07
C VAL A 508 26.10 -4.08 17.00
N TYR A 509 26.25 -4.59 15.84
CA TYR A 509 26.88 -5.87 15.57
C TYR A 509 28.08 -5.67 14.64
N SER A 510 29.28 -6.07 15.06
CA SER A 510 30.52 -5.89 14.31
C SER A 510 31.56 -6.97 14.58
N ILE A 511 32.44 -7.16 13.64
CA ILE A 511 33.62 -8.04 13.79
C ILE A 511 34.55 -7.58 14.91
N THR A 512 34.54 -6.30 15.28
CA THR A 512 35.37 -5.74 16.34
C THR A 512 35.10 -6.40 17.68
N ASP A 513 33.86 -6.81 17.98
CA ASP A 513 33.51 -7.48 19.23
C ASP A 513 34.10 -8.90 19.29
N ILE A 514 34.08 -9.61 18.14
CA ILE A 514 34.74 -10.92 18.02
C ILE A 514 36.25 -10.73 18.24
N MET A 515 36.88 -9.74 17.60
CA MET A 515 38.32 -9.53 17.73
C MET A 515 38.74 -9.17 19.17
N LYS A 516 37.98 -8.33 19.85
CA LYS A 516 38.24 -7.98 21.27
C LYS A 516 38.11 -9.22 22.19
N ARG A 517 37.09 -10.04 21.96
CA ARG A 517 36.87 -11.26 22.70
C ARG A 517 38.03 -12.27 22.49
N LEU A 518 38.40 -12.51 21.24
CA LEU A 518 39.52 -13.40 20.92
C LEU A 518 40.82 -12.91 21.52
N ASN A 519 41.12 -11.61 21.46
CA ASN A 519 42.32 -11.06 22.09
C ASN A 519 42.31 -11.27 23.62
N LYS A 520 41.16 -11.08 24.28
CA LYS A 520 41.00 -11.41 25.71
C LYS A 520 41.26 -12.90 26.00
N ASN A 521 40.63 -13.79 25.19
CA ASN A 521 40.77 -15.22 25.40
C ASN A 521 42.22 -15.71 25.20
N MET A 522 42.94 -15.21 24.19
CA MET A 522 44.35 -15.51 23.95
C MET A 522 45.31 -14.95 25.00
N HIS A 523 44.79 -14.17 25.96
CA HIS A 523 45.52 -13.70 27.13
C HIS A 523 44.91 -14.23 28.46
N SER A 524 44.56 -15.53 28.46
CA SER A 524 44.02 -16.23 29.64
C SER A 524 42.78 -15.56 30.24
N ASP A 525 41.87 -15.10 29.42
CA ASP A 525 40.61 -14.41 29.74
C ASP A 525 40.78 -13.12 30.55
N ASN A 526 41.94 -12.51 30.47
CA ASN A 526 42.21 -11.26 31.20
C ASN A 526 41.46 -10.07 30.59
N ASN A 527 40.58 -9.48 31.36
CA ASN A 527 39.74 -8.36 30.91
C ASN A 527 40.54 -7.10 30.46
N SER A 528 41.80 -6.93 30.85
CA SER A 528 42.66 -5.84 30.37
C SER A 528 42.98 -5.98 28.87
N PHE A 529 42.82 -7.15 28.30
CA PHE A 529 43.01 -7.46 26.91
C PHE A 529 41.70 -7.52 26.12
N TYR A 530 40.57 -7.13 26.70
CA TYR A 530 39.33 -6.90 25.95
C TYR A 530 39.43 -5.61 25.12
N ARG A 531 40.32 -5.65 24.13
CA ARG A 531 40.63 -4.56 23.19
C ARG A 531 41.08 -5.14 21.85
N LEU A 532 41.12 -4.33 20.82
CA LEU A 532 41.59 -4.75 19.49
C LEU A 532 43.05 -5.16 19.56
N PRO A 533 43.48 -6.21 18.79
CA PRO A 533 44.89 -6.58 18.63
C PRO A 533 45.71 -5.44 18.03
N ASP A 534 46.99 -5.32 18.51
CA ASP A 534 47.85 -4.21 18.12
C ASP A 534 48.54 -4.41 16.75
N ASN A 535 48.52 -5.64 16.18
CA ASN A 535 49.15 -5.89 14.89
C ASN A 535 48.31 -6.83 14.00
N ARG A 536 48.53 -6.71 12.69
CA ARG A 536 47.82 -7.46 11.66
C ARG A 536 47.96 -8.97 11.76
N GLN A 537 49.17 -9.45 12.09
CA GLN A 537 49.44 -10.87 12.15
C GLN A 537 48.63 -11.54 13.28
N LEU A 538 48.57 -10.94 14.43
CA LEU A 538 47.73 -11.42 15.54
C LEU A 538 46.28 -11.42 15.19
N SER A 539 45.76 -10.32 14.62
CA SER A 539 44.38 -10.22 14.19
C SER A 539 44.00 -11.31 13.20
N ALA A 540 44.86 -11.53 12.18
CA ALA A 540 44.65 -12.58 11.19
C ALA A 540 44.73 -14.00 11.76
N GLN A 541 45.64 -14.24 12.71
CA GLN A 541 45.79 -15.55 13.39
C GLN A 541 44.57 -15.84 14.27
N TYR A 542 44.13 -14.88 15.07
CA TYR A 542 42.97 -15.05 15.93
C TYR A 542 41.70 -15.31 15.12
N LEU A 543 41.51 -14.57 14.04
CA LEU A 543 40.39 -14.79 13.13
C LEU A 543 40.42 -16.18 12.51
N LEU A 544 41.60 -16.61 12.00
CA LEU A 544 41.75 -17.91 11.38
C LEU A 544 41.53 -19.06 12.40
N LEU A 545 42.06 -18.92 13.60
CA LEU A 545 41.86 -19.91 14.67
C LEU A 545 40.37 -20.05 15.03
N TYR A 546 39.65 -18.93 15.12
CA TYR A 546 38.24 -18.95 15.39
C TYR A 546 37.44 -19.56 14.25
N GLU A 547 37.70 -19.15 12.99
CA GLU A 547 37.03 -19.70 11.81
C GLU A 547 37.20 -21.24 11.70
N LEU A 548 38.40 -21.76 11.98
CA LEU A 548 38.68 -23.20 11.96
C LEU A 548 37.97 -23.97 13.09
N SER A 549 37.56 -23.26 14.14
CA SER A 549 36.88 -23.86 15.31
C SER A 549 35.36 -23.82 15.19
N LEU A 550 34.82 -23.08 14.21
CA LEU A 550 33.36 -22.92 14.04
C LEU A 550 32.77 -24.19 13.39
N PRO A 551 31.62 -24.69 13.88
CA PRO A 551 30.91 -25.77 13.24
C PRO A 551 30.29 -25.33 11.90
N TYR A 552 30.00 -26.32 11.07
CA TYR A 552 29.33 -26.07 9.78
C TYR A 552 28.01 -25.30 9.94
N GLY A 553 27.82 -24.28 9.11
CA GLY A 553 26.64 -23.42 9.13
C GLY A 553 26.70 -22.29 10.15
N LEU A 554 27.75 -22.22 10.99
CA LEU A 554 27.99 -21.08 11.92
C LEU A 554 29.27 -20.32 11.54
N ASP A 555 29.70 -20.42 10.28
CA ASP A 555 30.83 -19.67 9.74
C ASP A 555 30.59 -18.14 9.76
N LEU A 556 31.64 -17.38 9.44
CA LEU A 556 31.60 -15.92 9.45
C LEU A 556 31.19 -15.29 8.10
N ASN A 557 30.70 -16.06 7.13
CA ASN A 557 30.33 -15.56 5.81
C ASN A 557 29.13 -14.58 5.84
N ASP A 558 28.38 -14.56 6.92
CA ASP A 558 27.35 -13.55 7.17
C ASP A 558 27.91 -12.18 7.60
N ARG A 559 29.21 -12.10 7.92
CA ARG A 559 29.87 -10.93 8.53
C ARG A 559 31.10 -10.44 7.79
N ILE A 560 31.82 -11.35 7.19
CA ILE A 560 33.06 -11.08 6.46
C ILE A 560 32.93 -11.73 5.10
N ASN A 561 33.26 -11.00 4.04
CA ASN A 561 33.28 -11.57 2.71
C ASN A 561 34.45 -12.57 2.54
N VAL A 562 34.35 -13.44 1.55
CA VAL A 562 35.29 -14.54 1.31
C VAL A 562 36.74 -14.04 1.19
N ASP A 563 36.99 -12.91 0.54
CA ASP A 563 38.33 -12.31 0.34
C ASP A 563 38.85 -11.58 1.58
N LYS A 564 38.07 -11.50 2.65
CA LYS A 564 38.40 -10.72 3.85
C LYS A 564 38.77 -9.25 3.53
N SER A 565 38.06 -8.71 2.55
CA SER A 565 38.23 -7.35 2.06
C SER A 565 37.06 -6.44 2.45
N ALA A 566 36.04 -6.94 3.12
CA ALA A 566 34.91 -6.17 3.64
C ALA A 566 34.29 -6.86 4.85
N THR A 567 33.71 -6.05 5.75
CA THR A 567 32.91 -6.56 6.89
C THR A 567 31.55 -5.92 6.92
N ARG A 568 30.58 -6.69 7.43
CA ARG A 568 29.22 -6.22 7.66
C ARG A 568 29.09 -5.67 9.06
N VAL A 569 28.54 -4.44 9.17
CA VAL A 569 28.11 -3.83 10.42
C VAL A 569 26.61 -3.72 10.39
N THR A 570 25.95 -4.16 11.44
CA THR A 570 24.48 -4.06 11.58
C THR A 570 24.15 -3.23 12.82
N ALA A 571 23.41 -2.13 12.61
CA ALA A 571 22.78 -1.38 13.69
C ALA A 571 21.30 -1.75 13.76
N MET A 572 20.86 -2.35 14.84
CA MET A 572 19.45 -2.70 15.04
C MET A 572 18.73 -1.53 15.68
N LEU A 573 17.78 -0.98 14.96
CA LEU A 573 16.93 0.08 15.49
C LEU A 573 15.76 -0.50 16.30
N GLN A 574 15.37 0.25 17.32
CA GLN A 574 14.08 0.08 17.98
C GLN A 574 12.94 0.51 17.04
N LYS A 575 11.81 0.85 17.58
CA LYS A 575 10.74 1.48 16.78
C LYS A 575 11.17 2.91 16.41
N ALA A 576 11.47 3.14 15.13
CA ALA A 576 11.80 4.45 14.58
C ALA A 576 10.86 4.83 13.46
N SER A 577 10.36 6.06 13.43
CA SER A 577 9.58 6.60 12.32
C SER A 577 10.45 6.76 11.06
N THR A 578 9.82 6.93 9.90
CA THR A 578 10.55 7.23 8.66
C THR A 578 11.44 8.45 8.77
N SER A 579 10.97 9.52 9.46
CA SER A 579 11.75 10.74 9.65
C SER A 579 12.93 10.55 10.58
N GLU A 580 12.78 9.79 11.68
CA GLU A 580 13.86 9.44 12.60
C GLU A 580 14.90 8.55 11.91
N THR A 581 14.45 7.53 11.17
CA THR A 581 15.35 6.68 10.35
C THR A 581 16.15 7.53 9.36
N LYS A 582 15.52 8.46 8.66
CA LYS A 582 16.21 9.36 7.71
C LYS A 582 17.23 10.25 8.42
N SER A 583 16.88 10.83 9.56
CA SER A 583 17.80 11.64 10.38
C SER A 583 19.01 10.84 10.85
N PHE A 584 18.78 9.60 11.27
CA PHE A 584 19.86 8.65 11.62
C PHE A 584 20.77 8.35 10.43
N LEU A 585 20.20 8.06 9.25
CA LEU A 585 20.98 7.80 8.03
C LEU A 585 21.82 9.01 7.60
N ASP A 586 21.25 10.22 7.68
CA ASP A 586 21.94 11.46 7.35
C ASP A 586 23.08 11.76 8.34
N ALA A 587 22.84 11.60 9.63
CA ALA A 587 23.86 11.74 10.68
C ALA A 587 25.00 10.73 10.50
N THR A 588 24.66 9.48 10.21
CA THR A 588 25.63 8.41 9.95
C THR A 588 26.49 8.72 8.73
N ARG A 589 25.88 9.19 7.64
CA ARG A 589 26.60 9.59 6.43
C ARG A 589 27.55 10.75 6.69
N GLN A 590 27.12 11.77 7.45
CA GLN A 590 27.97 12.91 7.82
C GLN A 590 29.15 12.46 8.69
N TRP A 591 28.91 11.55 9.64
CA TRP A 591 29.98 11.03 10.48
C TRP A 591 31.03 10.27 9.65
N MET A 592 30.60 9.40 8.73
CA MET A 592 31.51 8.68 7.82
C MET A 592 32.36 9.64 6.97
N LEU A 593 31.74 10.68 6.39
CA LEU A 593 32.46 11.69 5.59
C LEU A 593 33.51 12.46 6.38
N GLN A 594 33.33 12.62 7.68
CA GLN A 594 34.25 13.37 8.55
C GLN A 594 35.38 12.51 9.11
N ASN A 595 35.12 11.22 9.35
CA ASN A 595 36.02 10.37 10.14
C ASN A 595 36.63 9.21 9.35
N TRP A 596 36.05 8.83 8.21
CA TRP A 596 36.53 7.68 7.43
C TRP A 596 37.35 8.10 6.21
N PRO A 597 38.36 7.30 5.84
CA PRO A 597 39.01 7.43 4.53
C PRO A 597 38.01 7.03 3.42
N GLU A 598 38.18 7.59 2.23
CA GLU A 598 37.25 7.43 1.10
C GLU A 598 36.98 5.94 0.76
N TYR A 599 37.98 5.07 0.87
CA TYR A 599 37.82 3.64 0.56
C TYR A 599 36.89 2.89 1.52
N MET A 600 36.61 3.40 2.72
CA MET A 600 35.72 2.81 3.70
C MET A 600 34.26 3.28 3.56
N MET A 601 34.01 4.27 2.69
CA MET A 601 32.65 4.80 2.54
C MET A 601 31.69 3.68 2.14
N SER A 602 30.61 3.55 2.92
CA SER A 602 29.60 2.51 2.78
C SER A 602 28.22 3.13 2.62
N GLN A 603 27.40 2.55 1.78
CA GLN A 603 26.00 2.91 1.67
C GLN A 603 25.17 2.05 2.64
N PRO A 604 24.41 2.68 3.55
CA PRO A 604 23.49 1.93 4.41
C PRO A 604 22.40 1.28 3.56
N THR A 605 22.06 0.05 3.90
CA THR A 605 21.01 -0.69 3.20
C THR A 605 20.26 -1.62 4.14
N SER A 606 19.02 -1.88 3.84
CA SER A 606 18.12 -2.89 4.44
C SER A 606 16.71 -2.71 3.91
N ALA A 607 15.78 -3.61 4.26
CA ALA A 607 14.36 -3.39 4.01
C ALA A 607 13.88 -2.04 4.59
N GLN A 608 14.30 -1.68 5.82
CA GLN A 608 13.93 -0.40 6.45
C GLN A 608 14.42 0.80 5.65
N VAL A 609 15.67 0.77 5.17
CA VAL A 609 16.24 1.83 4.33
C VAL A 609 15.47 1.97 3.02
N MET A 610 15.19 0.85 2.37
CA MET A 610 14.43 0.83 1.12
C MET A 610 13.03 1.45 1.29
N PHE A 611 12.28 1.05 2.32
CA PHE A 611 10.95 1.62 2.61
C PHE A 611 11.00 3.10 2.99
N THR A 612 12.06 3.53 3.70
CA THR A 612 12.24 4.94 4.06
C THR A 612 12.41 5.83 2.81
N TYR A 613 13.25 5.43 1.87
CA TYR A 613 13.52 6.24 0.68
C TYR A 613 12.42 6.13 -0.38
N ILE A 614 11.77 4.96 -0.53
CA ILE A 614 10.67 4.83 -1.50
C ILE A 614 9.49 5.70 -1.11
N THR A 615 9.19 5.85 0.18
CA THR A 615 8.12 6.74 0.65
C THR A 615 8.37 8.18 0.24
N ASP A 616 9.58 8.69 0.44
CA ASP A 616 9.95 10.06 0.08
C ASP A 616 9.83 10.30 -1.44
N ARG A 617 10.42 9.41 -2.25
CA ARG A 617 10.33 9.49 -3.71
C ARG A 617 8.91 9.34 -4.23
N ASN A 618 8.16 8.40 -3.68
CA ASN A 618 6.79 8.15 -4.13
C ASN A 618 5.89 9.36 -3.87
N VAL A 619 6.02 10.02 -2.72
CA VAL A 619 5.26 11.26 -2.44
C VAL A 619 5.56 12.33 -3.47
N GLN A 620 6.83 12.59 -3.79
CA GLN A 620 7.23 13.60 -4.78
C GLN A 620 6.73 13.26 -6.19
N ASN A 621 6.87 12.00 -6.59
CA ASN A 621 6.46 11.51 -7.89
C ASN A 621 4.93 11.54 -8.03
N MET A 622 4.18 11.17 -6.99
CA MET A 622 2.73 11.20 -6.99
C MET A 622 2.14 12.61 -7.01
N ILE A 623 2.81 13.58 -6.37
CA ILE A 623 2.44 15.00 -6.50
C ILE A 623 2.57 15.43 -7.98
N SER A 624 3.69 15.11 -8.61
CA SER A 624 3.93 15.42 -10.03
C SER A 624 2.92 14.72 -10.95
N GLY A 625 2.64 13.45 -10.70
CA GLY A 625 1.62 12.67 -11.41
C GLY A 625 0.22 13.24 -11.25
N THR A 626 -0.16 13.66 -10.04
CA THR A 626 -1.46 14.29 -9.76
C THR A 626 -1.59 15.63 -10.47
N ILE A 627 -0.55 16.47 -10.47
CA ILE A 627 -0.54 17.74 -11.23
C ILE A 627 -0.70 17.46 -12.73
N GLY A 628 0.04 16.48 -13.26
CA GLY A 628 -0.11 16.05 -14.65
C GLY A 628 -1.53 15.59 -14.98
N ALA A 629 -2.14 14.79 -14.13
CA ALA A 629 -3.53 14.36 -14.27
C ALA A 629 -4.50 15.53 -14.26
N ILE A 630 -4.35 16.49 -13.34
CA ILE A 630 -5.16 17.72 -13.28
C ILE A 630 -5.08 18.49 -14.61
N LEU A 631 -3.89 18.65 -15.17
CA LEU A 631 -3.71 19.36 -16.43
C LEU A 631 -4.39 18.64 -17.60
N VAL A 632 -4.22 17.32 -17.70
CA VAL A 632 -4.86 16.51 -18.75
C VAL A 632 -6.39 16.55 -18.59
N ILE A 633 -6.90 16.39 -17.38
CA ILE A 633 -8.34 16.48 -17.09
C ILE A 633 -8.89 17.87 -17.43
N ALA A 634 -8.14 18.93 -17.10
CA ALA A 634 -8.54 20.30 -17.46
C ALA A 634 -8.67 20.47 -18.97
N VAL A 635 -7.74 19.93 -19.76
CA VAL A 635 -7.80 19.94 -21.23
C VAL A 635 -9.03 19.17 -21.74
N ILE A 636 -9.29 17.99 -21.20
CA ILE A 636 -10.47 17.18 -21.53
C ILE A 636 -11.74 17.97 -21.23
N MET A 637 -11.83 18.59 -20.05
CA MET A 637 -12.99 19.40 -19.64
C MET A 637 -13.19 20.62 -20.52
N ILE A 638 -12.13 21.33 -20.90
CA ILE A 638 -12.21 22.45 -21.85
C ILE A 638 -12.79 21.99 -23.19
N GLY A 639 -12.29 20.89 -23.71
CA GLY A 639 -12.77 20.29 -24.97
C GLY A 639 -14.22 19.83 -24.88
N ALA A 640 -14.58 19.16 -23.81
CA ALA A 640 -15.90 18.62 -23.56
C ALA A 640 -16.99 19.70 -23.39
N LEU A 641 -16.69 20.72 -22.59
CA LEU A 641 -17.59 21.84 -22.31
C LEU A 641 -17.49 22.94 -23.37
N ARG A 642 -16.52 22.86 -24.28
CA ARG A 642 -16.22 23.88 -25.31
C ARG A 642 -16.09 25.29 -24.72
N SER A 643 -15.54 25.40 -23.54
CA SER A 643 -15.40 26.66 -22.82
C SER A 643 -14.18 26.61 -21.91
N ILE A 644 -13.16 27.39 -22.22
CA ILE A 644 -11.96 27.51 -21.38
C ILE A 644 -12.34 27.93 -19.97
N ARG A 645 -13.31 28.87 -19.85
CA ARG A 645 -13.73 29.35 -18.53
C ARG A 645 -14.37 28.25 -17.68
N LEU A 646 -15.30 27.48 -18.27
CA LEU A 646 -16.00 26.42 -17.55
C LEU A 646 -15.05 25.25 -17.27
N GLY A 647 -14.17 24.91 -18.22
CA GLY A 647 -13.19 23.85 -18.04
C GLY A 647 -12.19 24.16 -16.92
N LEU A 648 -11.63 25.37 -16.88
CA LEU A 648 -10.73 25.76 -15.79
C LEU A 648 -11.48 25.92 -14.46
N MET A 649 -12.70 26.47 -14.49
CA MET A 649 -13.51 26.62 -13.29
C MET A 649 -13.86 25.24 -12.67
N SER A 650 -14.09 24.21 -13.50
CA SER A 650 -14.40 22.87 -13.00
C SER A 650 -13.25 22.25 -12.21
N MET A 651 -12.02 22.74 -12.38
CA MET A 651 -10.88 22.27 -11.58
C MET A 651 -10.93 22.70 -10.12
N ILE A 652 -11.68 23.77 -9.81
CA ILE A 652 -11.85 24.25 -8.44
C ILE A 652 -12.62 23.23 -7.59
N PRO A 653 -13.87 22.85 -7.93
CA PRO A 653 -14.60 21.84 -7.18
C PRO A 653 -13.97 20.42 -7.26
N ASN A 654 -13.07 20.17 -8.21
CA ASN A 654 -12.35 18.88 -8.31
C ASN A 654 -11.05 18.85 -7.50
N GLY A 655 -10.36 19.98 -7.35
CA GLY A 655 -9.10 20.04 -6.57
C GLY A 655 -9.32 20.30 -5.08
N LEU A 656 -10.31 21.11 -4.72
CA LEU A 656 -10.55 21.45 -3.32
C LEU A 656 -10.95 20.26 -2.42
N PRO A 657 -11.73 19.27 -2.88
CA PRO A 657 -12.00 18.08 -2.08
C PRO A 657 -10.73 17.34 -1.65
N LEU A 658 -9.69 17.31 -2.51
CA LEU A 658 -8.41 16.69 -2.16
C LEU A 658 -7.74 17.44 -1.00
N LEU A 659 -7.68 18.77 -1.06
CA LEU A 659 -7.14 19.57 0.04
C LEU A 659 -7.92 19.37 1.33
N MET A 660 -9.26 19.30 1.26
CA MET A 660 -10.08 19.01 2.43
C MET A 660 -9.81 17.60 2.98
N THR A 661 -9.62 16.62 2.10
CA THR A 661 -9.35 15.22 2.48
C THR A 661 -8.00 15.10 3.20
N PHE A 662 -6.93 15.66 2.63
CA PHE A 662 -5.62 15.64 3.27
C PHE A 662 -5.62 16.45 4.58
N GLY A 663 -6.33 17.58 4.63
CA GLY A 663 -6.48 18.36 5.85
C GLY A 663 -7.27 17.63 6.94
N ALA A 664 -8.36 16.96 6.59
CA ALA A 664 -9.11 16.12 7.51
C ALA A 664 -8.30 14.92 7.99
N TRP A 665 -7.52 14.30 7.08
CA TRP A 665 -6.60 13.21 7.42
C TRP A 665 -5.52 13.66 8.40
N ALA A 666 -4.91 14.82 8.16
CA ALA A 666 -3.94 15.43 9.06
C ALA A 666 -4.51 15.64 10.48
N LEU A 667 -5.76 16.12 10.56
CA LEU A 667 -6.44 16.36 11.84
C LEU A 667 -6.80 15.07 12.59
N LEU A 668 -7.17 13.99 11.87
CA LEU A 668 -7.67 12.74 12.47
C LEU A 668 -6.56 11.74 12.76
N TYR A 669 -5.58 11.62 11.87
CA TYR A 669 -4.55 10.59 11.91
C TYR A 669 -3.14 11.16 12.06
N GLY A 670 -2.84 12.33 11.49
CA GLY A 670 -1.55 13.01 11.59
C GLY A 670 -0.39 12.37 10.81
N GLU A 671 -0.50 11.11 10.43
CA GLU A 671 0.54 10.35 9.75
C GLU A 671 0.10 9.92 8.34
N VAL A 672 1.07 9.93 7.42
CA VAL A 672 0.88 9.52 6.03
C VAL A 672 1.97 8.52 5.64
N GLY A 673 1.55 7.33 5.25
CA GLY A 673 2.41 6.36 4.59
C GLY A 673 2.44 6.55 3.07
N PHE A 674 3.27 5.80 2.37
CA PHE A 674 3.45 5.96 0.93
C PHE A 674 2.19 5.64 0.10
N SER A 675 1.27 4.82 0.62
CA SER A 675 -0.02 4.52 -0.01
C SER A 675 -0.93 5.74 -0.09
N VAL A 676 -0.93 6.59 0.92
CA VAL A 676 -1.82 7.75 1.03
C VAL A 676 -1.54 8.78 -0.08
N ALA A 677 -0.28 8.93 -0.47
CA ALA A 677 0.10 9.83 -1.57
C ALA A 677 -0.58 9.46 -2.91
N THR A 678 -0.84 8.17 -3.14
CA THR A 678 -1.47 7.69 -4.37
C THR A 678 -2.96 8.00 -4.44
N VAL A 679 -3.61 8.18 -3.29
CA VAL A 679 -5.06 8.45 -3.21
C VAL A 679 -5.43 9.77 -3.88
N ALA A 680 -4.53 10.76 -3.91
CA ALA A 680 -4.79 12.03 -4.59
C ALA A 680 -5.13 11.82 -6.08
N SER A 681 -4.36 11.02 -6.79
CA SER A 681 -4.57 10.71 -8.21
C SER A 681 -5.83 9.87 -8.43
N ILE A 682 -6.04 8.87 -7.60
CA ILE A 682 -7.22 7.98 -7.65
C ILE A 682 -8.49 8.80 -7.41
N SER A 683 -8.52 9.55 -6.31
CA SER A 683 -9.69 10.36 -5.94
C SER A 683 -10.00 11.43 -6.98
N LEU A 684 -8.98 12.06 -7.58
CA LEU A 684 -9.18 13.04 -8.65
C LEU A 684 -9.96 12.43 -9.82
N GLY A 685 -9.60 11.22 -10.25
CA GLY A 685 -10.31 10.52 -11.32
C GLY A 685 -11.79 10.23 -10.98
N ILE A 686 -12.08 9.98 -9.72
CA ILE A 686 -13.44 9.66 -9.24
C ILE A 686 -14.29 10.91 -9.05
N ILE A 687 -13.73 11.96 -8.44
CA ILE A 687 -14.43 13.20 -8.08
C ILE A 687 -14.96 13.95 -9.31
N VAL A 688 -14.22 13.93 -10.41
CA VAL A 688 -14.56 14.65 -11.65
C VAL A 688 -15.89 14.17 -12.23
N ASP A 689 -16.32 12.93 -11.95
CA ASP A 689 -17.58 12.35 -12.45
C ASP A 689 -18.80 13.22 -12.14
N ASP A 690 -18.99 13.57 -10.89
CA ASP A 690 -20.14 14.35 -10.44
C ASP A 690 -20.16 15.77 -11.05
N THR A 691 -19.00 16.43 -11.09
CA THR A 691 -18.82 17.76 -11.72
C THR A 691 -19.15 17.71 -13.23
N VAL A 692 -18.68 16.69 -13.96
CA VAL A 692 -18.97 16.51 -15.41
C VAL A 692 -20.47 16.38 -15.66
N HIS A 693 -21.12 15.50 -14.92
CA HIS A 693 -22.56 15.28 -15.04
C HIS A 693 -23.35 16.56 -14.75
N PHE A 694 -23.01 17.30 -13.72
CA PHE A 694 -23.66 18.55 -13.37
C PHE A 694 -23.46 19.62 -14.44
N LEU A 695 -22.20 19.89 -14.83
CA LEU A 695 -21.86 20.92 -15.81
C LEU A 695 -22.40 20.61 -17.20
N SER A 696 -22.42 19.35 -17.63
CA SER A 696 -23.00 18.93 -18.91
C SER A 696 -24.49 19.29 -19.00
N LYS A 697 -25.26 19.06 -17.93
CA LYS A 697 -26.67 19.41 -17.89
C LYS A 697 -26.90 20.93 -17.83
N TYR A 698 -26.05 21.63 -17.04
CA TYR A 698 -26.06 23.08 -16.98
C TYR A 698 -25.81 23.72 -18.34
N VAL A 699 -24.78 23.29 -19.07
CA VAL A 699 -24.44 23.79 -20.42
C VAL A 699 -25.55 23.50 -21.41
N ARG A 700 -26.13 22.30 -21.40
CA ARG A 700 -27.29 21.95 -22.24
C ARG A 700 -28.49 22.82 -21.94
N ALA A 701 -28.82 23.09 -20.67
CA ALA A 701 -29.91 23.94 -20.29
C ALA A 701 -29.72 25.38 -20.78
N LYS A 702 -28.50 25.90 -20.62
CA LYS A 702 -28.16 27.25 -21.07
C LYS A 702 -28.16 27.41 -22.58
N ASN A 703 -27.50 26.47 -23.30
CA ASN A 703 -27.29 26.60 -24.75
C ASN A 703 -28.46 26.08 -25.61
N GLU A 704 -29.11 24.98 -25.15
CA GLU A 704 -30.17 24.35 -25.95
C GLU A 704 -31.58 24.90 -25.62
N LYS A 705 -31.80 25.24 -24.32
CA LYS A 705 -33.10 25.72 -23.86
C LYS A 705 -33.11 27.23 -23.61
N GLY A 706 -31.99 27.93 -23.71
CA GLY A 706 -31.88 29.35 -23.53
C GLY A 706 -32.26 29.83 -22.11
N LEU A 707 -32.10 28.97 -21.11
CA LEU A 707 -32.48 29.24 -19.74
C LEU A 707 -31.51 30.22 -19.06
N SER A 708 -32.02 30.96 -18.08
CA SER A 708 -31.18 31.78 -17.20
C SER A 708 -30.16 30.88 -16.46
N VAL A 709 -29.10 31.47 -15.88
CA VAL A 709 -28.13 30.74 -15.09
C VAL A 709 -28.80 30.03 -13.90
N GLU A 710 -29.69 30.73 -13.21
CA GLU A 710 -30.48 30.21 -12.10
C GLU A 710 -31.36 29.03 -12.51
N ASP A 711 -32.06 29.13 -13.62
CA ASP A 711 -32.94 28.07 -14.13
C ASP A 711 -32.12 26.90 -14.70
N SER A 712 -30.94 27.18 -15.26
CA SER A 712 -30.00 26.12 -15.71
C SER A 712 -29.46 25.33 -14.53
N ILE A 713 -29.19 25.97 -13.38
CA ILE A 713 -28.80 25.30 -12.14
C ILE A 713 -29.97 24.45 -11.61
N ARG A 714 -31.20 24.99 -11.55
CA ARG A 714 -32.41 24.22 -11.16
C ARG A 714 -32.60 23.00 -12.06
N TYR A 715 -32.40 23.18 -13.37
CA TYR A 715 -32.49 22.12 -14.34
C TYR A 715 -31.43 21.03 -14.09
N ALA A 716 -30.17 21.41 -13.80
CA ALA A 716 -29.12 20.46 -13.51
C ALA A 716 -29.45 19.63 -12.25
N PHE A 717 -29.80 20.27 -11.13
CA PHE A 717 -30.21 19.57 -9.90
C PHE A 717 -31.38 18.61 -10.11
N SER A 718 -32.43 19.02 -10.84
CA SER A 718 -33.58 18.14 -11.07
C SER A 718 -33.29 16.94 -11.94
N ASN A 719 -32.32 17.04 -12.87
CA ASN A 719 -32.05 15.97 -13.84
C ASN A 719 -30.92 15.02 -13.43
N VAL A 720 -29.90 15.52 -12.71
CA VAL A 720 -28.75 14.66 -12.31
C VAL A 720 -28.50 14.62 -10.81
N GLY A 721 -29.00 15.56 -10.02
CA GLY A 721 -28.74 15.61 -8.58
C GLY A 721 -29.05 14.28 -7.86
N LYS A 722 -30.18 13.63 -8.24
CA LYS A 722 -30.50 12.29 -7.71
C LYS A 722 -29.45 11.25 -8.08
N ALA A 723 -28.99 11.25 -9.32
CA ALA A 723 -28.02 10.24 -9.80
C ALA A 723 -26.66 10.45 -9.13
N ILE A 724 -26.23 11.68 -8.92
CA ILE A 724 -25.01 12.05 -8.21
C ILE A 724 -25.06 11.53 -6.75
N VAL A 725 -26.13 11.80 -6.00
CA VAL A 725 -26.28 11.30 -4.63
C VAL A 725 -26.26 9.77 -4.58
N VAL A 726 -26.96 9.15 -5.51
CA VAL A 726 -26.97 7.67 -5.62
C VAL A 726 -25.58 7.13 -5.90
N ASN A 727 -24.84 7.74 -6.81
CA ASN A 727 -23.47 7.38 -7.14
C ASN A 727 -22.57 7.51 -5.91
N THR A 728 -22.61 8.63 -5.20
CA THR A 728 -21.87 8.85 -3.95
C THR A 728 -22.19 7.79 -2.90
N ILE A 729 -23.46 7.41 -2.70
CA ILE A 729 -23.86 6.36 -1.75
C ILE A 729 -23.24 5.02 -2.13
N ILE A 730 -23.27 4.65 -3.41
CA ILE A 730 -22.73 3.38 -3.89
C ILE A 730 -21.22 3.36 -3.76
N LEU A 731 -20.53 4.43 -4.21
CA LEU A 731 -19.09 4.56 -4.09
C LEU A 731 -18.65 4.49 -2.62
N THR A 732 -19.27 5.27 -1.76
CA THR A 732 -18.99 5.27 -0.32
C THR A 732 -19.20 3.89 0.28
N SER A 733 -20.29 3.22 -0.07
CA SER A 733 -20.58 1.87 0.45
C SER A 733 -19.56 0.82 -0.03
N GLY A 734 -19.11 0.92 -1.28
CA GLY A 734 -18.05 0.08 -1.81
C GLY A 734 -16.73 0.30 -1.08
N PHE A 735 -16.31 1.55 -0.94
CA PHE A 735 -15.07 1.87 -0.23
C PHE A 735 -15.14 1.60 1.28
N ILE A 736 -16.32 1.66 1.93
CA ILE A 736 -16.50 1.19 3.32
C ILE A 736 -16.13 -0.30 3.46
N VAL A 737 -16.50 -1.15 2.51
CA VAL A 737 -16.09 -2.55 2.56
C VAL A 737 -14.56 -2.68 2.51
N LEU A 738 -13.89 -1.87 1.69
CA LEU A 738 -12.43 -1.87 1.60
C LEU A 738 -11.75 -1.48 2.93
N THR A 739 -12.40 -0.64 3.75
CA THR A 739 -11.87 -0.27 5.08
C THR A 739 -11.86 -1.42 6.09
N THR A 740 -12.47 -2.56 5.78
CA THR A 740 -12.44 -3.76 6.61
C THR A 740 -11.30 -4.71 6.28
N SER A 741 -10.46 -4.37 5.30
CA SER A 741 -9.25 -5.10 4.94
C SER A 741 -8.33 -5.28 6.15
N ALA A 742 -7.60 -6.39 6.19
CA ALA A 742 -6.53 -6.60 7.15
C ALA A 742 -5.21 -5.93 6.71
N PHE A 743 -5.20 -5.28 5.54
CA PHE A 743 -4.05 -4.57 5.00
C PHE A 743 -4.27 -3.04 5.08
N LYS A 744 -3.48 -2.37 5.90
CA LYS A 744 -3.64 -0.94 6.22
C LYS A 744 -3.69 -0.05 4.97
N MET A 745 -2.88 -0.35 3.95
CA MET A 745 -2.88 0.45 2.72
C MET A 745 -4.23 0.43 1.99
N ASN A 746 -4.95 -0.70 2.02
CA ASN A 746 -6.30 -0.80 1.48
C ASN A 746 -7.31 -0.02 2.33
N VAL A 747 -7.14 -0.05 3.66
CA VAL A 747 -7.96 0.72 4.62
C VAL A 747 -7.79 2.21 4.37
N ASP A 748 -6.54 2.69 4.28
CA ASP A 748 -6.22 4.10 4.04
C ASP A 748 -6.77 4.57 2.69
N LEU A 749 -6.60 3.76 1.63
CA LEU A 749 -7.19 4.00 0.31
C LEU A 749 -8.73 4.16 0.41
N GLY A 750 -9.38 3.24 1.11
CA GLY A 750 -10.83 3.24 1.29
C GLY A 750 -11.30 4.50 2.03
N LEU A 751 -10.73 4.78 3.20
CA LEU A 751 -11.13 5.91 4.05
C LEU A 751 -10.91 7.25 3.35
N MET A 752 -9.73 7.47 2.78
CA MET A 752 -9.44 8.73 2.09
C MET A 752 -10.31 8.94 0.87
N THR A 753 -10.60 7.86 0.12
CA THR A 753 -11.52 7.95 -1.03
C THR A 753 -12.94 8.30 -0.58
N ILE A 754 -13.41 7.74 0.56
CA ILE A 754 -14.70 8.12 1.16
C ILE A 754 -14.73 9.61 1.49
N PHE A 755 -13.72 10.13 2.19
CA PHE A 755 -13.64 11.57 2.50
C PHE A 755 -13.65 12.41 1.23
N SER A 756 -12.86 12.02 0.23
CA SER A 756 -12.76 12.72 -1.05
C SER A 756 -14.11 12.80 -1.78
N VAL A 757 -14.83 11.68 -1.87
CA VAL A 757 -16.13 11.59 -2.55
C VAL A 757 -17.21 12.37 -1.79
N LEU A 758 -17.21 12.32 -0.45
CA LEU A 758 -18.16 13.09 0.36
C LEU A 758 -17.91 14.60 0.28
N PHE A 759 -16.65 15.04 0.34
CA PHE A 759 -16.30 16.45 0.15
C PHE A 759 -16.60 16.92 -1.27
N ALA A 760 -16.38 16.07 -2.27
CA ALA A 760 -16.75 16.38 -3.65
C ALA A 760 -18.25 16.60 -3.81
N LEU A 761 -19.09 15.69 -3.31
CA LEU A 761 -20.54 15.88 -3.32
C LEU A 761 -20.96 17.20 -2.66
N LEU A 762 -20.36 17.52 -1.52
CA LEU A 762 -20.65 18.74 -0.79
C LEU A 762 -20.28 19.99 -1.62
N LEU A 763 -19.10 20.00 -2.23
CA LEU A 763 -18.62 21.12 -3.03
C LEU A 763 -19.35 21.23 -4.37
N ASP A 764 -19.68 20.11 -5.01
CA ASP A 764 -20.46 20.11 -6.26
C ASP A 764 -21.91 20.61 -6.05
N PHE A 765 -22.48 20.36 -4.88
CA PHE A 765 -23.82 20.85 -4.58
C PHE A 765 -23.85 22.27 -4.03
N LEU A 766 -22.81 22.71 -3.35
CA LEU A 766 -22.77 24.02 -2.71
C LEU A 766 -21.89 25.02 -3.48
N LEU A 767 -20.63 24.68 -3.68
CA LEU A 767 -19.63 25.60 -4.24
C LEU A 767 -19.79 25.80 -5.75
N LEU A 768 -19.92 24.71 -6.51
CA LEU A 768 -19.99 24.77 -7.98
C LEU A 768 -21.13 25.66 -8.49
N PRO A 769 -22.40 25.54 -8.02
CA PRO A 769 -23.46 26.40 -8.45
C PRO A 769 -23.26 27.87 -8.01
N ALA A 770 -22.67 28.09 -6.81
CA ALA A 770 -22.34 29.41 -6.32
C ALA A 770 -21.28 30.12 -7.19
N LEU A 771 -20.27 29.38 -7.65
CA LEU A 771 -19.24 29.82 -8.59
C LEU A 771 -19.86 30.19 -9.96
N LEU A 772 -20.78 29.37 -10.49
CA LEU A 772 -21.47 29.64 -11.75
C LEU A 772 -22.25 30.95 -11.68
N LEU A 773 -22.97 31.21 -10.58
CA LEU A 773 -23.70 32.46 -10.35
C LEU A 773 -22.80 33.69 -10.21
N PHE A 774 -21.64 33.50 -9.56
CA PHE A 774 -20.66 34.56 -9.38
C PHE A 774 -20.05 35.00 -10.73
N MET A 775 -19.73 34.07 -11.59
CA MET A 775 -19.16 34.32 -12.93
C MET A 775 -20.15 35.05 -13.86
N ASP A 776 -21.44 34.70 -13.82
CA ASP A 776 -22.44 35.32 -14.64
C ASP A 776 -22.63 36.81 -14.27
N LYS A 777 -22.61 37.13 -12.96
CA LYS A 777 -22.69 38.51 -12.46
C LYS A 777 -21.49 39.35 -12.91
N GLN A 778 -20.31 38.82 -12.95
CA GLN A 778 -19.11 39.51 -13.45
C GLN A 778 -19.17 39.74 -14.97
N GLY A 779 -19.73 38.79 -15.73
CA GLY A 779 -19.91 38.91 -17.17
C GLY A 779 -20.83 40.05 -17.53
N LYS A 780 -21.95 40.20 -16.82
CA LYS A 780 -22.91 41.31 -17.02
C LYS A 780 -22.32 42.68 -16.70
N LYS A 781 -21.56 42.81 -15.60
CA LYS A 781 -20.88 44.06 -15.26
C LYS A 781 -19.85 44.51 -16.29
N LYS A 782 -19.11 43.59 -16.93
CA LYS A 782 -18.16 43.94 -17.99
C LYS A 782 -18.82 44.38 -19.27
N THR A 783 -19.98 43.84 -19.62
CA THR A 783 -20.76 44.30 -20.80
C THR A 783 -21.42 45.65 -20.58
N GLU A 784 -21.83 45.95 -19.35
CA GLU A 784 -22.39 47.24 -18.99
C GLU A 784 -21.32 48.36 -18.84
N SER A 785 -20.09 48.02 -18.61
CA SER A 785 -18.96 48.97 -18.52
C SER A 785 -18.22 49.20 -19.84
N SER A 786 -18.51 48.40 -20.87
CA SER A 786 -17.94 48.47 -22.22
C SER A 786 -18.93 48.94 -23.30
N GLY A 787 -20.18 49.25 -22.96
CA GLY A 787 -21.20 49.90 -23.77
C GLY A 787 -21.52 51.27 -23.22
#